data_04e5da9693b77d6705c70df6e1364fdf
#
_entry.id   04e5da9693b77d6705c70df6e1364fdf
#
_cell.length_a   1.000
_cell.length_b   1.000
_cell.length_c   1.000
_cell.angle_alpha   90.00
_cell.angle_beta   90.00
_cell.angle_gamma   90.00
#
_symmetry.space_group_name_H-M   'P 1'
#
loop_
_entity.id
_entity.type
_entity.pdbx_description
1 polymer ?
#
loop_
_entity_poly.entity_id
_entity_poly.type
_entity_poly.pdbx_seq_one_letter_code
_entity_poly.pdbx_strand_id
1 'polypeptide(L)'
;MGDGGSLGDLVVAARDRAFVGRAAERAMFRSALAGDPHGSPVLYLHGPGGIGKSTLLRRFALEAREAGRLVVEIDGRTVPATPDDFERAAGKAIGEPGSVLLVDAFEHCQGLEHWLWEHFLPRLPLGTVAVVAGRSAPDPRWVADPGWAGLMHVVPLRNLARGDAATLLRVRGVPDGAHHALLSFTGGNPLALSLAAAVVVRQDADGTARGADWAPGRDVIATLLPRLVGDPPSPAHRTALEVCAQADVTSEALLRAMMGERAPELFAWLRTQPFIESTAAGLFPHDVVREVLAADLRWRDPDGFAALRRRMYEYLLGRVREASAAQMLPALQALVYLHRTLGHLGKAFEWDSYGQVRELPCTPADEKRVVELVHETEGPESAALARLWLDRQPEAFVVYRSTGTDDIVAFSAWLQLAEWEGEDVDPVVAAAWAHVRTAEPLRAGERVAVARFHVNPQAYQRPSAAMNLVQWRVIGEIVRSDDLAWSFVVMRDDGFWDDYLERSDMLPTDAGPVVGDHGYRLFAHDWRTRPALAWMVEKNKALLAGAGIDVGAGAQLVDAMGELAPSGSGGTPREGTDYVVLSRREFDTAVRDALRALWWPNELAANPLSRSRLVAAHGQSLHDVLLGAIDTVLAERGGEKRHRVVTTTYSKAAPTQEAVARRLGMSFSTYRRHLTAAVKRVSDVLWSHELSGEPMVPAGRDVTPDQRDGPPLDAPGPG
;
A
#
# COMPACT_ATOMS: atom_id res chain seq x y z
N MET A 1 -20.49 -52.41 -37.62
CA MET A 1 -19.68 -52.99 -36.54
C MET A 1 -19.23 -51.79 -35.68
N GLY A 2 -19.81 -51.67 -34.50
CA GLY A 2 -19.59 -50.54 -33.62
C GLY A 2 -18.17 -50.58 -33.04
N ASP A 3 -17.50 -49.46 -33.16
CA ASP A 3 -16.22 -49.19 -32.51
C ASP A 3 -16.44 -49.22 -31.00
N GLY A 4 -15.98 -50.29 -30.34
CA GLY A 4 -16.13 -50.48 -28.91
C GLY A 4 -15.19 -49.62 -28.09
N GLY A 5 -15.43 -48.30 -28.07
CA GLY A 5 -14.72 -47.37 -27.19
C GLY A 5 -14.91 -47.77 -25.73
N SER A 6 -13.85 -47.81 -24.93
CA SER A 6 -13.89 -48.11 -23.51
C SER A 6 -14.39 -46.89 -22.70
N LEU A 7 -14.88 -47.12 -21.47
CA LEU A 7 -15.18 -46.03 -20.54
C LEU A 7 -13.93 -45.13 -20.30
N GLY A 8 -12.73 -45.74 -20.38
CA GLY A 8 -11.45 -45.04 -20.33
C GLY A 8 -11.29 -44.00 -21.45
N ASP A 9 -11.67 -44.38 -22.69
CA ASP A 9 -11.59 -43.48 -23.86
C ASP A 9 -12.55 -42.30 -23.71
N LEU A 10 -13.73 -42.49 -23.15
CA LEU A 10 -14.68 -41.42 -22.85
C LEU A 10 -14.12 -40.45 -21.78
N VAL A 11 -13.46 -40.96 -20.74
CA VAL A 11 -12.83 -40.17 -19.70
C VAL A 11 -11.66 -39.37 -20.27
N VAL A 12 -10.82 -39.97 -21.11
CA VAL A 12 -9.71 -39.27 -21.79
C VAL A 12 -10.24 -38.13 -22.65
N ALA A 13 -11.23 -38.41 -23.50
CA ALA A 13 -11.84 -37.40 -24.38
C ALA A 13 -12.55 -36.28 -23.59
N ALA A 14 -13.15 -36.57 -22.45
CA ALA A 14 -13.75 -35.56 -21.58
C ALA A 14 -12.67 -34.66 -20.93
N ARG A 15 -11.58 -35.26 -20.48
CA ARG A 15 -10.44 -34.53 -19.90
C ARG A 15 -9.75 -33.65 -20.94
N ASP A 16 -9.61 -34.11 -22.17
CA ASP A 16 -9.02 -33.35 -23.27
C ASP A 16 -9.87 -32.14 -23.64
N ARG A 17 -11.19 -32.30 -23.76
CA ARG A 17 -12.09 -31.17 -23.99
C ARG A 17 -12.08 -30.12 -22.86
N ALA A 18 -11.79 -30.55 -21.64
CA ALA A 18 -11.71 -29.66 -20.48
C ALA A 18 -10.34 -29.04 -20.27
N PHE A 19 -9.33 -29.38 -21.09
CA PHE A 19 -7.98 -28.83 -21.00
C PHE A 19 -7.94 -27.40 -21.55
N VAL A 20 -7.39 -26.47 -20.78
CA VAL A 20 -7.33 -25.04 -21.15
C VAL A 20 -5.92 -24.48 -20.89
N GLY A 21 -5.45 -23.63 -21.79
CA GLY A 21 -4.22 -22.88 -21.65
C GLY A 21 -2.94 -23.70 -21.88
N ARG A 22 -1.86 -23.29 -21.26
CA ARG A 22 -0.53 -23.92 -21.32
C ARG A 22 0.06 -23.94 -22.74
N ALA A 23 -0.23 -22.92 -23.53
CA ALA A 23 0.22 -22.87 -24.94
C ALA A 23 1.75 -22.82 -25.05
N ALA A 24 2.43 -22.09 -24.16
CA ALA A 24 3.88 -21.95 -24.14
C ALA A 24 4.56 -23.29 -23.79
N GLU A 25 4.11 -23.94 -22.72
CA GLU A 25 4.66 -25.22 -22.26
C GLU A 25 4.45 -26.32 -23.32
N ARG A 26 3.28 -26.33 -23.98
CA ARG A 26 2.98 -27.26 -25.07
C ARG A 26 3.86 -26.97 -26.31
N ALA A 27 4.14 -25.70 -26.59
CA ALA A 27 5.04 -25.36 -27.70
C ALA A 27 6.47 -25.85 -27.43
N MET A 28 6.99 -25.70 -26.20
CA MET A 28 8.30 -26.24 -25.80
C MET A 28 8.35 -27.77 -25.97
N PHE A 29 7.32 -28.48 -25.51
CA PHE A 29 7.25 -29.94 -25.65
C PHE A 29 7.20 -30.37 -27.13
N ARG A 30 6.43 -29.71 -27.97
CA ARG A 30 6.35 -30.00 -29.41
C ARG A 30 7.66 -29.74 -30.13
N SER A 31 8.37 -28.67 -29.75
CA SER A 31 9.72 -28.38 -30.28
C SER A 31 10.69 -29.52 -29.93
N ALA A 32 10.65 -30.00 -28.67
CA ALA A 32 11.44 -31.18 -28.27
C ALA A 32 11.06 -32.45 -29.06
N LEU A 33 9.76 -32.73 -29.24
CA LEU A 33 9.29 -33.87 -30.03
C LEU A 33 9.71 -33.81 -31.49
N ALA A 34 9.72 -32.63 -32.07
CA ALA A 34 10.13 -32.42 -33.45
C ALA A 34 11.67 -32.55 -33.65
N GLY A 35 12.44 -32.60 -32.56
CA GLY A 35 13.92 -32.60 -32.63
C GLY A 35 14.49 -31.25 -33.12
N ASP A 36 13.77 -30.15 -32.81
CA ASP A 36 14.22 -28.81 -33.14
C ASP A 36 15.58 -28.54 -32.47
N PRO A 37 16.58 -27.97 -33.18
CA PRO A 37 17.87 -27.64 -32.61
C PRO A 37 17.81 -26.72 -31.39
N HIS A 38 16.74 -25.93 -31.25
CA HIS A 38 16.45 -25.08 -30.08
C HIS A 38 15.55 -25.73 -29.04
N GLY A 39 15.07 -26.95 -29.28
CA GLY A 39 14.24 -27.72 -28.36
C GLY A 39 15.08 -28.49 -27.34
N SER A 40 14.81 -28.37 -26.07
CA SER A 40 15.48 -29.11 -24.99
C SER A 40 14.89 -30.52 -24.88
N PRO A 41 15.68 -31.61 -24.97
CA PRO A 41 15.18 -32.98 -24.83
C PRO A 41 14.72 -33.31 -23.42
N VAL A 42 15.13 -32.54 -22.40
CA VAL A 42 14.70 -32.72 -21.01
C VAL A 42 13.95 -31.47 -20.54
N LEU A 43 12.70 -31.66 -20.10
CA LEU A 43 11.88 -30.62 -19.50
C LEU A 43 11.64 -30.96 -18.03
N TYR A 44 11.98 -30.02 -17.13
CA TYR A 44 11.69 -30.16 -15.70
C TYR A 44 10.56 -29.20 -15.30
N LEU A 45 9.38 -29.75 -15.11
CA LEU A 45 8.19 -28.99 -14.70
C LEU A 45 8.09 -28.93 -13.19
N HIS A 46 8.06 -27.73 -12.60
CA HIS A 46 7.84 -27.64 -11.16
C HIS A 46 6.77 -26.63 -10.81
N GLY A 47 6.22 -26.77 -9.60
CA GLY A 47 5.21 -25.87 -9.08
C GLY A 47 4.27 -26.53 -8.06
N PRO A 48 3.41 -25.72 -7.40
CA PRO A 48 2.61 -26.16 -6.26
C PRO A 48 1.62 -27.28 -6.61
N GLY A 49 1.05 -27.87 -5.55
CA GLY A 49 -0.07 -28.78 -5.67
C GLY A 49 -1.25 -28.13 -6.38
N GLY A 50 -1.90 -28.88 -7.28
CA GLY A 50 -3.08 -28.37 -8.01
C GLY A 50 -2.82 -27.44 -9.19
N ILE A 51 -1.55 -27.08 -9.49
CA ILE A 51 -1.19 -26.19 -10.61
C ILE A 51 -1.40 -26.82 -11.99
N GLY A 52 -1.66 -28.12 -12.05
CA GLY A 52 -1.98 -28.83 -13.29
C GLY A 52 -0.81 -29.62 -13.90
N LYS A 53 0.27 -29.95 -13.17
CA LYS A 53 1.40 -30.77 -13.65
C LYS A 53 0.95 -32.09 -14.28
N SER A 54 0.24 -32.91 -13.52
CA SER A 54 -0.26 -34.20 -13.98
C SER A 54 -1.25 -34.08 -15.16
N THR A 55 -1.99 -32.98 -15.22
CA THR A 55 -2.91 -32.72 -16.34
C THR A 55 -2.12 -32.34 -17.59
N LEU A 56 -1.05 -31.56 -17.47
CA LEU A 56 -0.15 -31.20 -18.57
C LEU A 56 0.61 -32.44 -19.07
N LEU A 57 1.12 -33.29 -18.17
CA LEU A 57 1.78 -34.55 -18.56
C LEU A 57 0.85 -35.45 -19.36
N ARG A 58 -0.43 -35.60 -18.96
CA ARG A 58 -1.42 -36.37 -19.74
C ARG A 58 -1.63 -35.75 -21.13
N ARG A 59 -1.64 -34.42 -21.25
CA ARG A 59 -1.73 -33.75 -22.56
C ARG A 59 -0.49 -34.03 -23.38
N PHE A 60 0.70 -34.01 -22.80
CA PHE A 60 1.95 -34.37 -23.47
C PHE A 60 1.94 -35.83 -23.92
N ALA A 61 1.43 -36.76 -23.08
CA ALA A 61 1.28 -38.15 -23.46
C ALA A 61 0.39 -38.32 -24.69
N LEU A 62 -0.72 -37.59 -24.77
CA LEU A 62 -1.62 -37.62 -25.93
C LEU A 62 -0.92 -37.07 -27.19
N GLU A 63 -0.31 -35.90 -27.11
CA GLU A 63 0.40 -35.30 -28.25
C GLU A 63 1.58 -36.18 -28.73
N ALA A 64 2.31 -36.82 -27.81
CA ALA A 64 3.37 -37.76 -28.17
C ALA A 64 2.84 -39.02 -28.89
N ARG A 65 1.71 -39.59 -28.42
CA ARG A 65 1.07 -40.72 -29.09
C ARG A 65 0.52 -40.33 -30.46
N GLU A 66 -0.08 -39.16 -30.59
CA GLU A 66 -0.54 -38.62 -31.88
C GLU A 66 0.65 -38.43 -32.88
N ALA A 67 1.83 -38.12 -32.36
CA ALA A 67 3.08 -38.05 -33.13
C ALA A 67 3.75 -39.41 -33.38
N GLY A 68 3.07 -40.53 -33.03
CA GLY A 68 3.57 -41.89 -33.23
C GLY A 68 4.70 -42.30 -32.29
N ARG A 69 4.94 -41.58 -31.20
CA ARG A 69 6.01 -41.88 -30.23
C ARG A 69 5.57 -42.93 -29.20
N LEU A 70 6.51 -43.78 -28.79
CA LEU A 70 6.30 -44.64 -27.58
C LEU A 70 6.32 -43.73 -26.34
N VAL A 71 5.27 -43.84 -25.51
CA VAL A 71 5.17 -43.06 -24.26
C VAL A 71 5.27 -44.00 -23.07
N VAL A 72 6.22 -43.71 -22.18
CA VAL A 72 6.39 -44.38 -20.89
C VAL A 72 6.06 -43.36 -19.77
N GLU A 73 5.08 -43.73 -18.93
CA GLU A 73 4.63 -42.90 -17.82
C GLU A 73 5.05 -43.55 -16.49
N ILE A 74 5.73 -42.77 -15.64
CA ILE A 74 6.13 -43.15 -14.28
C ILE A 74 5.42 -42.25 -13.28
N ASP A 75 4.72 -42.82 -12.32
CA ASP A 75 4.16 -42.11 -11.19
C ASP A 75 5.05 -42.40 -9.96
N GLY A 76 5.76 -41.38 -9.50
CA GLY A 76 6.66 -41.47 -8.35
C GLY A 76 5.98 -41.90 -7.06
N ARG A 77 4.66 -41.81 -6.96
CA ARG A 77 3.88 -42.29 -5.80
C ARG A 77 3.75 -43.83 -5.79
N THR A 78 3.92 -44.47 -6.93
CA THR A 78 3.69 -45.90 -7.10
C THR A 78 4.96 -46.74 -7.30
N VAL A 79 6.06 -46.04 -7.60
CA VAL A 79 7.38 -46.65 -7.81
C VAL A 79 8.23 -46.45 -6.56
N PRO A 80 8.83 -47.50 -5.97
CA PRO A 80 9.78 -47.33 -4.89
C PRO A 80 10.96 -46.46 -5.32
N ALA A 81 11.44 -45.57 -4.43
CA ALA A 81 12.53 -44.65 -4.72
C ALA A 81 13.90 -45.38 -4.69
N THR A 82 14.06 -46.41 -5.54
CA THR A 82 15.31 -47.12 -5.75
C THR A 82 15.70 -47.08 -7.24
N PRO A 83 16.99 -47.05 -7.59
CA PRO A 83 17.45 -47.07 -8.97
C PRO A 83 16.86 -48.22 -9.79
N ASP A 84 16.88 -49.45 -9.25
CA ASP A 84 16.42 -50.68 -9.93
C ASP A 84 14.92 -50.66 -10.22
N ASP A 85 14.11 -50.14 -9.29
CA ASP A 85 12.65 -50.09 -9.49
C ASP A 85 12.29 -48.97 -10.49
N PHE A 86 13.01 -47.85 -10.46
CA PHE A 86 12.83 -46.79 -11.43
C PHE A 86 13.27 -47.22 -12.85
N GLU A 87 14.41 -47.88 -13.02
CA GLU A 87 14.84 -48.46 -14.32
C GLU A 87 13.87 -49.50 -14.83
N ARG A 88 13.33 -50.36 -13.97
CA ARG A 88 12.32 -51.35 -14.35
C ARG A 88 11.04 -50.68 -14.87
N ALA A 89 10.60 -49.59 -14.21
CA ALA A 89 9.44 -48.85 -14.67
C ALA A 89 9.72 -48.12 -16.00
N ALA A 90 10.89 -47.60 -16.19
CA ALA A 90 11.34 -46.88 -17.40
C ALA A 90 11.78 -47.81 -18.55
N GLY A 91 11.90 -49.12 -18.33
CA GLY A 91 12.60 -50.12 -19.15
C GLY A 91 12.39 -49.99 -20.68
N LYS A 92 11.14 -49.74 -21.15
CA LYS A 92 10.88 -49.53 -22.58
C LYS A 92 11.45 -48.23 -23.14
N ALA A 93 11.56 -47.17 -22.30
CA ALA A 93 12.14 -45.89 -22.73
C ALA A 93 13.66 -45.97 -22.91
N ILE A 94 14.35 -46.84 -22.16
CA ILE A 94 15.80 -47.04 -22.24
C ILE A 94 16.20 -47.73 -23.55
N GLY A 95 15.34 -48.59 -24.11
CA GLY A 95 15.63 -49.39 -25.29
C GLY A 95 15.12 -48.81 -26.61
N GLU A 96 14.22 -47.84 -26.61
CA GLU A 96 13.54 -47.41 -27.84
C GLU A 96 13.95 -45.94 -28.19
N PRO A 97 14.69 -45.71 -29.27
CA PRO A 97 15.00 -44.39 -29.76
C PRO A 97 13.75 -43.56 -30.07
N GLY A 98 13.78 -42.28 -29.67
CA GLY A 98 12.65 -41.39 -29.93
C GLY A 98 11.43 -41.65 -29.02
N SER A 99 11.56 -42.44 -27.96
CA SER A 99 10.53 -42.57 -26.93
C SER A 99 10.29 -41.27 -26.14
N VAL A 100 9.18 -41.22 -25.42
CA VAL A 100 8.88 -40.10 -24.49
C VAL A 100 8.71 -40.68 -23.09
N LEU A 101 9.50 -40.20 -22.16
CA LEU A 101 9.43 -40.56 -20.75
C LEU A 101 8.78 -39.43 -19.97
N LEU A 102 7.68 -39.71 -19.30
CA LEU A 102 6.94 -38.76 -18.45
C LEU A 102 6.99 -39.23 -17.00
N VAL A 103 7.60 -38.45 -16.13
CA VAL A 103 7.72 -38.74 -14.69
C VAL A 103 6.84 -37.75 -13.92
N ASP A 104 5.79 -38.24 -13.29
CA ASP A 104 4.90 -37.41 -12.42
C ASP A 104 5.25 -37.63 -10.96
N ALA A 105 4.92 -36.64 -10.13
CA ALA A 105 5.07 -36.66 -8.68
C ALA A 105 6.50 -37.01 -8.22
N PHE A 106 7.50 -36.44 -8.89
CA PHE A 106 8.91 -36.74 -8.65
C PHE A 106 9.37 -36.39 -7.21
N GLU A 107 8.64 -35.53 -6.50
CA GLU A 107 8.87 -35.27 -5.08
C GLU A 107 8.89 -36.52 -4.21
N HIS A 108 8.27 -37.62 -4.62
CA HIS A 108 8.32 -38.91 -3.94
C HIS A 108 9.59 -39.73 -4.28
N CYS A 109 10.28 -39.33 -5.34
CA CYS A 109 11.54 -39.95 -5.77
C CYS A 109 12.72 -38.96 -5.59
N GLN A 110 12.59 -37.93 -4.79
CA GLN A 110 13.61 -36.86 -4.64
C GLN A 110 14.98 -37.41 -4.23
N GLY A 111 15.04 -38.49 -3.48
CA GLY A 111 16.29 -39.18 -3.12
C GLY A 111 17.06 -39.73 -4.33
N LEU A 112 16.40 -39.95 -5.47
CA LEU A 112 17.03 -40.42 -6.73
C LEU A 112 17.53 -39.28 -7.61
N GLU A 113 17.38 -38.04 -7.19
CA GLU A 113 17.62 -36.87 -8.02
C GLU A 113 19.04 -36.88 -8.62
N HIS A 114 20.08 -37.05 -7.79
CA HIS A 114 21.47 -37.12 -8.26
C HIS A 114 21.71 -38.29 -9.23
N TRP A 115 21.18 -39.48 -8.91
CA TRP A 115 21.29 -40.65 -9.76
C TRP A 115 20.55 -40.47 -11.09
N LEU A 116 19.38 -39.83 -11.10
CA LEU A 116 18.62 -39.55 -12.31
C LEU A 116 19.45 -38.75 -13.34
N TRP A 117 20.15 -37.72 -12.87
CA TRP A 117 20.95 -36.84 -13.72
C TRP A 117 22.26 -37.43 -14.15
N GLU A 118 23.02 -38.03 -13.25
CA GLU A 118 24.36 -38.50 -13.51
C GLU A 118 24.39 -39.89 -14.20
N HIS A 119 23.36 -40.70 -13.95
CA HIS A 119 23.42 -42.09 -14.37
C HIS A 119 22.28 -42.53 -15.25
N PHE A 120 21.06 -42.02 -15.04
CA PHE A 120 19.89 -42.52 -15.79
C PHE A 120 19.66 -41.76 -17.09
N LEU A 121 19.44 -40.44 -17.03
CA LEU A 121 19.11 -39.62 -18.22
C LEU A 121 20.19 -39.66 -19.29
N PRO A 122 21.52 -39.68 -18.98
CA PRO A 122 22.57 -39.80 -20.02
C PRO A 122 22.54 -41.12 -20.77
N ARG A 123 21.88 -42.17 -20.26
CA ARG A 123 21.77 -43.49 -20.91
C ARG A 123 20.57 -43.59 -21.86
N LEU A 124 19.68 -42.61 -21.86
CA LEU A 124 18.54 -42.63 -22.78
C LEU A 124 18.98 -42.46 -24.22
N PRO A 125 18.40 -43.19 -25.19
CA PRO A 125 18.71 -43.08 -26.59
C PRO A 125 18.51 -41.67 -27.15
N LEU A 126 19.32 -41.29 -28.13
CA LEU A 126 19.14 -40.01 -28.84
C LEU A 126 17.72 -39.89 -29.41
N GLY A 127 17.16 -38.69 -29.34
CA GLY A 127 15.79 -38.41 -29.78
C GLY A 127 14.73 -38.75 -28.74
N THR A 128 15.10 -39.32 -27.57
CA THR A 128 14.19 -39.46 -26.41
C THR A 128 13.89 -38.07 -25.81
N VAL A 129 12.64 -37.83 -25.50
CA VAL A 129 12.22 -36.65 -24.75
C VAL A 129 11.82 -37.08 -23.32
N ALA A 130 12.46 -36.51 -22.32
CA ALA A 130 12.14 -36.76 -20.91
C ALA A 130 11.46 -35.55 -20.28
N VAL A 131 10.32 -35.76 -19.60
CA VAL A 131 9.64 -34.71 -18.83
C VAL A 131 9.51 -35.16 -17.39
N VAL A 132 10.15 -34.44 -16.48
CA VAL A 132 10.08 -34.70 -15.03
C VAL A 132 9.23 -33.62 -14.39
N ALA A 133 8.21 -34.02 -13.62
CA ALA A 133 7.31 -33.09 -12.94
C ALA A 133 7.32 -33.33 -11.43
N GLY A 134 7.69 -32.27 -10.70
CA GLY A 134 7.78 -32.27 -9.23
C GLY A 134 7.20 -31.00 -8.59
N ARG A 135 7.17 -30.96 -7.27
CA ARG A 135 6.72 -29.77 -6.53
C ARG A 135 7.81 -28.69 -6.44
N SER A 136 9.03 -29.12 -6.21
CA SER A 136 10.21 -28.23 -6.05
C SER A 136 10.96 -28.06 -7.36
N ALA A 137 11.68 -26.96 -7.49
CA ALA A 137 12.69 -26.79 -8.56
C ALA A 137 13.79 -27.86 -8.40
N PRO A 138 14.50 -28.22 -9.49
CA PRO A 138 15.63 -29.12 -9.42
C PRO A 138 16.77 -28.51 -8.60
N ASP A 139 17.71 -29.36 -8.15
CA ASP A 139 18.91 -28.91 -7.47
C ASP A 139 19.67 -27.89 -8.38
N PRO A 140 20.02 -26.70 -7.85
CA PRO A 140 20.73 -25.67 -8.63
C PRO A 140 22.03 -26.15 -9.29
N ARG A 141 22.66 -27.20 -8.77
CA ARG A 141 23.88 -27.80 -9.36
C ARG A 141 23.66 -28.33 -10.77
N TRP A 142 22.48 -28.83 -11.09
CA TRP A 142 22.16 -29.30 -12.44
C TRP A 142 21.91 -28.18 -13.43
N VAL A 143 21.25 -27.14 -12.96
CA VAL A 143 21.01 -25.93 -13.78
C VAL A 143 22.34 -25.24 -14.10
N ALA A 144 23.32 -25.33 -13.18
CA ALA A 144 24.65 -24.75 -13.35
C ALA A 144 25.63 -25.64 -14.13
N ASP A 145 25.30 -26.93 -14.32
CA ASP A 145 26.18 -27.86 -15.04
C ASP A 145 26.21 -27.56 -16.54
N PRO A 146 27.41 -27.27 -17.11
CA PRO A 146 27.53 -26.95 -18.55
C PRO A 146 27.15 -28.13 -19.46
N GLY A 147 27.17 -29.37 -19.00
CA GLY A 147 26.75 -30.55 -19.74
C GLY A 147 25.23 -30.58 -19.94
N TRP A 148 24.47 -30.04 -19.04
CA TRP A 148 23.02 -29.92 -19.15
C TRP A 148 22.54 -28.60 -19.75
N ALA A 149 23.46 -27.62 -19.92
CA ALA A 149 23.13 -26.35 -20.54
C ALA A 149 22.69 -26.57 -22.00
N GLY A 150 21.44 -26.17 -22.31
CA GLY A 150 20.85 -26.39 -23.65
C GLY A 150 20.16 -27.75 -23.83
N LEU A 151 20.40 -28.73 -22.96
CA LEU A 151 19.71 -30.02 -23.00
C LEU A 151 18.54 -30.08 -22.06
N MET A 152 18.53 -29.28 -20.97
CA MET A 152 17.48 -29.20 -19.99
C MET A 152 16.84 -27.83 -19.97
N HIS A 153 15.50 -27.79 -19.88
CA HIS A 153 14.74 -26.57 -19.64
C HIS A 153 13.90 -26.73 -18.37
N VAL A 154 14.15 -25.84 -17.41
CA VAL A 154 13.37 -25.78 -16.15
C VAL A 154 12.17 -24.86 -16.34
N VAL A 155 10.96 -25.40 -16.19
CA VAL A 155 9.69 -24.71 -16.45
C VAL A 155 8.91 -24.55 -15.16
N PRO A 156 8.92 -23.36 -14.54
CA PRO A 156 8.05 -23.07 -13.40
C PRO A 156 6.60 -22.93 -13.88
N LEU A 157 5.72 -23.84 -13.45
CA LEU A 157 4.30 -23.73 -13.76
C LEU A 157 3.64 -22.72 -12.83
N ARG A 158 3.09 -21.69 -13.41
CA ARG A 158 2.33 -20.63 -12.71
C ARG A 158 0.83 -20.87 -12.81
N ASN A 159 0.05 -20.08 -12.11
CA ASN A 159 -1.40 -20.03 -12.25
C ASN A 159 -1.79 -19.74 -13.71
N LEU A 160 -3.00 -20.13 -14.11
CA LEU A 160 -3.49 -19.81 -15.46
C LEU A 160 -3.60 -18.31 -15.64
N ALA A 161 -3.22 -17.83 -16.83
CA ALA A 161 -3.48 -16.45 -17.21
C ALA A 161 -5.00 -16.14 -17.13
N ARG A 162 -5.36 -14.91 -16.85
CA ARG A 162 -6.77 -14.50 -16.63
C ARG A 162 -7.73 -14.94 -17.75
N GLY A 163 -7.27 -14.89 -19.00
CA GLY A 163 -8.05 -15.34 -20.17
C GLY A 163 -8.27 -16.85 -20.19
N ASP A 164 -7.24 -17.64 -19.88
CA ASP A 164 -7.32 -19.08 -19.79
C ASP A 164 -8.19 -19.54 -18.59
N ALA A 165 -8.00 -18.88 -17.45
CA ALA A 165 -8.80 -19.13 -16.25
C ALA A 165 -10.29 -18.83 -16.48
N ALA A 166 -10.64 -17.71 -17.14
CA ALA A 166 -12.01 -17.41 -17.54
C ALA A 166 -12.56 -18.44 -18.54
N THR A 167 -11.72 -18.93 -19.45
CA THR A 167 -12.11 -20.01 -20.37
C THR A 167 -12.39 -21.30 -19.64
N LEU A 168 -11.58 -21.65 -18.62
CA LEU A 168 -11.84 -22.82 -17.77
C LEU A 168 -13.18 -22.71 -17.05
N LEU A 169 -13.51 -21.55 -16.50
CA LEU A 169 -14.80 -21.30 -15.82
C LEU A 169 -15.99 -21.46 -16.80
N ARG A 170 -15.87 -20.92 -18.02
CA ARG A 170 -16.91 -21.09 -19.07
C ARG A 170 -17.10 -22.55 -19.46
N VAL A 171 -16.00 -23.30 -19.68
CA VAL A 171 -16.05 -24.76 -19.97
C VAL A 171 -16.71 -25.53 -18.83
N ARG A 172 -16.58 -25.05 -17.58
CA ARG A 172 -17.21 -25.62 -16.40
C ARG A 172 -18.65 -25.17 -16.18
N GLY A 173 -19.21 -24.31 -17.03
CA GLY A 173 -20.60 -23.85 -16.95
C GLY A 173 -20.84 -22.76 -15.88
N VAL A 174 -19.81 -22.06 -15.43
CA VAL A 174 -19.95 -20.99 -14.43
C VAL A 174 -20.50 -19.73 -15.11
N PRO A 175 -21.55 -19.08 -14.55
CA PRO A 175 -22.07 -17.81 -15.07
C PRO A 175 -21.00 -16.69 -15.04
N ASP A 176 -20.98 -15.85 -16.08
CA ASP A 176 -19.97 -14.78 -16.23
C ASP A 176 -19.94 -13.81 -15.03
N GLY A 177 -21.08 -13.54 -14.40
CA GLY A 177 -21.17 -12.68 -13.21
C GLY A 177 -20.37 -13.16 -12.00
N ALA A 178 -20.07 -14.47 -11.91
CA ALA A 178 -19.29 -15.05 -10.83
C ALA A 178 -17.77 -15.11 -11.16
N HIS A 179 -17.36 -14.89 -12.42
CA HIS A 179 -15.99 -15.08 -12.85
C HIS A 179 -15.01 -14.19 -12.07
N HIS A 180 -15.32 -12.92 -11.88
CA HIS A 180 -14.42 -11.99 -11.18
C HIS A 180 -14.16 -12.44 -9.73
N ALA A 181 -15.20 -12.78 -8.99
CA ALA A 181 -15.07 -13.22 -7.60
C ALA A 181 -14.28 -14.54 -7.48
N LEU A 182 -14.54 -15.50 -8.40
CA LEU A 182 -13.80 -16.77 -8.44
C LEU A 182 -12.34 -16.59 -8.80
N LEU A 183 -12.03 -15.74 -9.77
CA LEU A 183 -10.66 -15.42 -10.17
C LEU A 183 -9.89 -14.73 -9.05
N SER A 184 -10.50 -13.76 -8.38
CA SER A 184 -9.91 -13.08 -7.23
C SER A 184 -9.61 -14.03 -6.06
N PHE A 185 -10.52 -14.98 -5.78
CA PHE A 185 -10.33 -15.97 -4.72
C PHE A 185 -9.26 -17.01 -5.06
N THR A 186 -9.23 -17.49 -6.31
CA THR A 186 -8.38 -18.63 -6.70
C THR A 186 -7.03 -18.21 -7.29
N GLY A 187 -6.84 -16.92 -7.59
CA GLY A 187 -5.64 -16.42 -8.28
C GLY A 187 -5.34 -17.14 -9.60
N GLY A 188 -6.33 -17.81 -10.21
CA GLY A 188 -6.15 -18.58 -11.43
C GLY A 188 -5.58 -20.00 -11.23
N ASN A 189 -5.50 -20.52 -9.99
CA ASN A 189 -5.06 -21.91 -9.76
C ASN A 189 -6.07 -22.91 -10.33
N PRO A 190 -5.66 -23.84 -11.23
CA PRO A 190 -6.59 -24.74 -11.93
C PRO A 190 -7.43 -25.63 -11.03
N LEU A 191 -6.85 -26.16 -9.93
CA LEU A 191 -7.56 -27.01 -8.98
C LEU A 191 -8.60 -26.22 -8.21
N ALA A 192 -8.19 -25.08 -7.66
CA ALA A 192 -9.08 -24.21 -6.91
C ALA A 192 -10.24 -23.69 -7.76
N LEU A 193 -9.95 -23.24 -9.00
CA LEU A 193 -10.97 -22.86 -9.98
C LEU A 193 -11.96 -24.00 -10.25
N SER A 194 -11.44 -25.22 -10.47
CA SER A 194 -12.28 -26.37 -10.77
C SER A 194 -13.18 -26.75 -9.61
N LEU A 195 -12.69 -26.69 -8.37
CA LEU A 195 -13.48 -27.01 -7.16
C LEU A 195 -14.49 -25.91 -6.86
N ALA A 196 -14.09 -24.66 -6.95
CA ALA A 196 -14.99 -23.52 -6.74
C ALA A 196 -16.08 -23.45 -7.83
N ALA A 197 -15.73 -23.72 -9.09
CA ALA A 197 -16.69 -23.84 -10.18
C ALA A 197 -17.75 -24.91 -9.93
N ALA A 198 -17.36 -26.10 -9.44
CA ALA A 198 -18.29 -27.18 -9.13
C ALA A 198 -19.30 -26.84 -8.03
N VAL A 199 -18.89 -25.96 -7.07
CA VAL A 199 -19.79 -25.46 -6.02
C VAL A 199 -20.76 -24.42 -6.59
N VAL A 200 -20.27 -23.47 -7.38
CA VAL A 200 -21.11 -22.41 -7.98
C VAL A 200 -22.18 -23.03 -8.91
N VAL A 201 -21.79 -23.97 -9.77
CA VAL A 201 -22.73 -24.63 -10.69
C VAL A 201 -23.82 -25.41 -9.91
N ARG A 202 -23.49 -26.03 -8.76
CA ARG A 202 -24.49 -26.63 -7.89
C ARG A 202 -25.43 -25.59 -7.27
N GLN A 203 -24.90 -24.52 -6.74
CA GLN A 203 -25.68 -23.42 -6.12
C GLN A 203 -26.61 -22.75 -7.14
N ASP A 204 -26.17 -22.61 -8.38
CA ASP A 204 -26.97 -22.06 -9.48
C ASP A 204 -28.14 -23.01 -9.83
N ALA A 205 -27.88 -24.34 -9.91
CA ALA A 205 -28.90 -25.37 -10.12
C ALA A 205 -29.95 -25.40 -8.99
N ASP A 206 -29.53 -25.07 -7.76
CA ASP A 206 -30.42 -25.04 -6.58
C ASP A 206 -31.11 -23.64 -6.41
N GLY A 207 -30.87 -22.69 -7.32
CA GLY A 207 -31.44 -21.33 -7.29
C GLY A 207 -30.93 -20.46 -6.14
N THR A 208 -29.82 -20.80 -5.51
CA THR A 208 -29.20 -20.10 -4.36
C THR A 208 -28.00 -19.23 -4.74
N ALA A 209 -27.59 -19.23 -6.01
CA ALA A 209 -26.46 -18.43 -6.49
C ALA A 209 -26.74 -16.92 -6.40
N ARG A 210 -25.89 -16.21 -5.66
CA ARG A 210 -25.85 -14.72 -5.65
C ARG A 210 -24.64 -14.28 -6.48
N GLY A 211 -24.86 -13.92 -7.74
CA GLY A 211 -23.88 -13.60 -8.77
C GLY A 211 -22.62 -12.81 -8.30
N ALA A 212 -22.63 -11.49 -8.28
CA ALA A 212 -21.44 -10.65 -8.04
C ALA A 212 -20.84 -10.72 -6.61
N ASP A 213 -21.60 -11.17 -5.61
CA ASP A 213 -21.19 -11.24 -4.20
C ASP A 213 -20.79 -12.65 -3.75
N TRP A 214 -20.35 -13.50 -4.69
CA TRP A 214 -19.91 -14.84 -4.33
C TRP A 214 -18.68 -14.78 -3.39
N ALA A 215 -18.79 -15.46 -2.24
CA ALA A 215 -17.68 -15.73 -1.34
C ALA A 215 -17.47 -17.24 -1.21
N PRO A 216 -16.23 -17.72 -0.97
CA PRO A 216 -15.96 -19.14 -0.82
C PRO A 216 -16.77 -19.71 0.35
N GLY A 217 -17.69 -20.59 0.05
CA GLY A 217 -18.47 -21.31 1.05
C GLY A 217 -17.59 -22.25 1.88
N ARG A 218 -18.09 -22.59 3.06
CA ARG A 218 -17.44 -23.51 4.03
C ARG A 218 -16.95 -24.80 3.37
N ASP A 219 -17.72 -25.39 2.46
CA ASP A 219 -17.41 -26.64 1.81
C ASP A 219 -16.22 -26.54 0.84
N VAL A 220 -16.05 -25.38 0.19
CA VAL A 220 -14.90 -25.10 -0.69
C VAL A 220 -13.62 -25.04 0.12
N ILE A 221 -13.63 -24.29 1.22
CA ILE A 221 -12.49 -24.12 2.12
C ILE A 221 -12.10 -25.45 2.75
N ALA A 222 -13.08 -26.17 3.31
CA ALA A 222 -12.88 -27.48 3.93
C ALA A 222 -12.32 -28.53 2.96
N THR A 223 -12.65 -28.42 1.67
CA THR A 223 -12.14 -29.34 0.63
C THR A 223 -10.73 -28.98 0.16
N LEU A 224 -10.40 -27.66 0.09
CA LEU A 224 -9.13 -27.15 -0.44
C LEU A 224 -8.00 -27.23 0.58
N LEU A 225 -8.27 -26.85 1.84
CA LEU A 225 -7.24 -26.71 2.88
C LEU A 225 -6.42 -27.98 3.11
N PRO A 226 -7.00 -29.18 3.34
CA PRO A 226 -6.22 -30.41 3.53
C PRO A 226 -5.42 -30.82 2.30
N ARG A 227 -5.90 -30.49 1.09
CA ARG A 227 -5.23 -30.84 -0.17
C ARG A 227 -4.08 -29.91 -0.53
N LEU A 228 -4.17 -28.64 -0.15
CA LEU A 228 -3.16 -27.62 -0.46
C LEU A 228 -2.09 -27.55 0.62
N VAL A 229 -2.50 -27.59 1.89
CA VAL A 229 -1.63 -27.35 3.05
C VAL A 229 -1.26 -28.64 3.78
N GLY A 230 -2.18 -29.61 3.85
CA GLY A 230 -2.05 -30.78 4.70
C GLY A 230 -2.30 -30.47 6.18
N ASP A 231 -1.84 -31.34 7.07
CA ASP A 231 -1.96 -31.17 8.51
C ASP A 231 -0.68 -30.55 9.09
N PRO A 232 -0.71 -29.31 9.64
CA PRO A 232 0.45 -28.70 10.30
C PRO A 232 0.88 -29.51 11.54
N PRO A 233 2.21 -29.64 11.81
CA PRO A 233 2.72 -30.48 12.89
C PRO A 233 2.26 -30.09 14.30
N SER A 234 1.90 -28.83 14.52
CA SER A 234 1.37 -28.34 15.80
C SER A 234 0.55 -27.05 15.61
N PRO A 235 -0.20 -26.61 16.65
CA PRO A 235 -0.92 -25.34 16.62
C PRO A 235 -0.03 -24.14 16.30
N ALA A 236 1.22 -24.11 16.76
CA ALA A 236 2.15 -23.01 16.45
C ALA A 236 2.54 -22.97 14.96
N HIS A 237 2.70 -24.12 14.30
CA HIS A 237 2.92 -24.18 12.85
C HIS A 237 1.68 -23.67 12.07
N ARG A 238 0.48 -23.99 12.57
CA ARG A 238 -0.75 -23.45 12.00
C ARG A 238 -0.82 -21.94 12.12
N THR A 239 -0.55 -21.40 13.31
CA THR A 239 -0.50 -19.93 13.51
C THR A 239 0.56 -19.27 12.64
N ALA A 240 1.73 -19.88 12.45
CA ALA A 240 2.75 -19.36 11.53
C ALA A 240 2.25 -19.30 10.08
N LEU A 241 1.50 -20.29 9.61
CA LEU A 241 0.81 -20.24 8.31
C LEU A 241 -0.25 -19.15 8.23
N GLU A 242 -1.02 -18.97 9.30
CA GLU A 242 -2.04 -17.92 9.39
C GLU A 242 -1.41 -16.51 9.34
N VAL A 243 -0.29 -16.29 10.03
CA VAL A 243 0.52 -15.07 9.91
C VAL A 243 1.01 -14.88 8.47
N CYS A 244 1.60 -15.93 7.89
CA CYS A 244 2.14 -15.91 6.53
C CYS A 244 1.05 -15.61 5.49
N ALA A 245 -0.18 -16.08 5.70
CA ALA A 245 -1.32 -15.82 4.83
C ALA A 245 -1.82 -14.37 4.89
N GLN A 246 -1.65 -13.65 6.01
CA GLN A 246 -2.06 -12.26 6.14
C GLN A 246 -0.99 -11.27 5.66
N ALA A 247 0.28 -11.63 5.79
CA ALA A 247 1.40 -10.77 5.40
C ALA A 247 1.58 -10.69 3.88
N ASP A 248 2.09 -9.57 3.38
CA ASP A 248 2.63 -9.45 2.03
C ASP A 248 3.83 -10.39 1.89
N VAL A 249 4.85 -10.14 2.68
CA VAL A 249 6.05 -10.98 2.82
C VAL A 249 6.28 -11.26 4.30
N THR A 250 6.54 -12.51 4.63
CA THR A 250 6.83 -12.95 6.01
C THR A 250 8.33 -12.99 6.24
N SER A 251 8.82 -12.06 7.05
CA SER A 251 10.20 -12.09 7.57
C SER A 251 10.26 -12.82 8.91
N GLU A 252 11.46 -13.27 9.30
CA GLU A 252 11.66 -13.83 10.64
C GLU A 252 11.36 -12.78 11.74
N ALA A 253 11.63 -11.49 11.47
CA ALA A 253 11.31 -10.40 12.40
C ALA A 253 9.79 -10.26 12.63
N LEU A 254 8.97 -10.37 11.57
CA LEU A 254 7.51 -10.40 11.70
C LEU A 254 7.05 -11.61 12.50
N LEU A 255 7.57 -12.80 12.19
CA LEU A 255 7.24 -13.99 12.98
C LEU A 255 7.65 -13.85 14.45
N ARG A 256 8.81 -13.24 14.74
CA ARG A 256 9.25 -13.00 16.11
C ARG A 256 8.31 -12.05 16.86
N ALA A 257 7.82 -11.01 16.20
CA ALA A 257 6.82 -10.11 16.78
C ALA A 257 5.48 -10.81 17.06
N MET A 258 5.10 -11.81 16.25
CA MET A 258 3.85 -12.55 16.40
C MET A 258 3.98 -13.81 17.28
N MET A 259 5.11 -14.50 17.24
CA MET A 259 5.30 -15.86 17.78
C MET A 259 6.41 -15.97 18.84
N GLY A 260 7.14 -14.88 19.09
CA GLY A 260 8.25 -14.85 20.07
C GLY A 260 9.45 -15.70 19.63
N GLU A 261 10.10 -16.36 20.60
CA GLU A 261 11.37 -17.07 20.43
C GLU A 261 11.33 -18.28 19.47
N ARG A 262 10.14 -18.76 19.15
CA ARG A 262 9.97 -19.86 18.17
C ARG A 262 10.08 -19.43 16.71
N ALA A 263 10.21 -18.14 16.43
CA ALA A 263 10.23 -17.61 15.08
C ALA A 263 11.29 -18.25 14.16
N PRO A 264 12.55 -18.48 14.55
CA PRO A 264 13.54 -19.11 13.68
C PRO A 264 13.18 -20.53 13.27
N GLU A 265 12.68 -21.34 14.20
CA GLU A 265 12.20 -22.71 13.95
C GLU A 265 11.04 -22.69 12.93
N LEU A 266 10.03 -21.84 13.19
CA LEU A 266 8.85 -21.72 12.36
C LEU A 266 9.15 -21.15 10.97
N PHE A 267 10.08 -20.19 10.88
CA PHE A 267 10.54 -19.65 9.60
C PHE A 267 11.26 -20.71 8.76
N ALA A 268 12.15 -21.49 9.38
CA ALA A 268 12.85 -22.58 8.71
C ALA A 268 11.84 -23.64 8.21
N TRP A 269 10.84 -23.99 9.02
CA TRP A 269 9.80 -24.92 8.62
C TRP A 269 8.94 -24.37 7.48
N LEU A 270 8.47 -23.12 7.54
CA LEU A 270 7.71 -22.49 6.46
C LEU A 270 8.47 -22.56 5.13
N ARG A 271 9.78 -22.29 5.14
CA ARG A 271 10.64 -22.33 3.95
C ARG A 271 10.68 -23.71 3.28
N THR A 272 10.42 -24.79 4.01
CA THR A 272 10.39 -26.16 3.45
C THR A 272 9.03 -26.52 2.83
N GLN A 273 8.01 -25.67 3.01
CA GLN A 273 6.68 -26.01 2.51
C GLN A 273 6.61 -25.80 0.99
N PRO A 274 6.04 -26.76 0.22
CA PRO A 274 6.03 -26.72 -1.25
C PRO A 274 5.12 -25.65 -1.85
N PHE A 275 4.34 -24.97 -1.02
CA PHE A 275 3.43 -23.90 -1.39
C PHE A 275 3.91 -22.52 -0.86
N ILE A 276 5.10 -22.47 -0.30
CA ILE A 276 5.75 -21.23 0.16
C ILE A 276 6.90 -20.90 -0.79
N GLU A 277 6.89 -19.71 -1.34
CA GLU A 277 7.99 -19.16 -2.13
C GLU A 277 8.93 -18.35 -1.23
N SER A 278 10.23 -18.37 -1.57
CA SER A 278 11.27 -17.61 -0.90
C SER A 278 11.82 -16.52 -1.83
N THR A 279 11.89 -15.30 -1.33
CA THR A 279 12.55 -14.17 -2.02
C THR A 279 13.62 -13.55 -1.13
N ALA A 280 14.35 -12.59 -1.66
CA ALA A 280 15.30 -11.79 -0.87
C ALA A 280 14.61 -11.02 0.28
N ALA A 281 13.31 -10.70 0.16
CA ALA A 281 12.55 -10.00 1.18
C ALA A 281 11.97 -10.93 2.26
N GLY A 282 11.80 -12.22 1.99
CA GLY A 282 11.23 -13.22 2.90
C GLY A 282 10.37 -14.26 2.21
N LEU A 283 9.41 -14.82 2.94
CA LEU A 283 8.56 -15.92 2.53
C LEU A 283 7.14 -15.44 2.23
N PHE A 284 6.49 -16.06 1.23
CA PHE A 284 5.07 -15.85 0.99
C PHE A 284 4.40 -17.11 0.42
N PRO A 285 3.14 -17.40 0.81
CA PRO A 285 2.40 -18.53 0.27
C PRO A 285 1.86 -18.19 -1.11
N HIS A 286 1.68 -19.22 -1.95
CA HIS A 286 0.92 -19.06 -3.19
C HIS A 286 -0.49 -18.51 -2.92
N ASP A 287 -1.01 -17.66 -3.81
CA ASP A 287 -2.24 -16.91 -3.62
C ASP A 287 -3.42 -17.77 -3.16
N VAL A 288 -3.64 -18.93 -3.78
CA VAL A 288 -4.72 -19.85 -3.40
C VAL A 288 -4.58 -20.34 -1.96
N VAL A 289 -3.35 -20.69 -1.54
CA VAL A 289 -3.09 -21.15 -0.17
C VAL A 289 -3.32 -20.00 0.81
N ARG A 290 -2.88 -18.81 0.43
CA ARG A 290 -3.08 -17.57 1.17
C ARG A 290 -4.56 -17.31 1.43
N GLU A 291 -5.37 -17.31 0.37
CA GLU A 291 -6.81 -17.04 0.46
C GLU A 291 -7.58 -18.11 1.22
N VAL A 292 -7.24 -19.38 1.02
CA VAL A 292 -7.88 -20.50 1.75
C VAL A 292 -7.56 -20.43 3.25
N LEU A 293 -6.30 -20.16 3.64
CA LEU A 293 -5.91 -20.03 5.04
C LEU A 293 -6.59 -18.80 5.70
N ALA A 294 -6.62 -17.66 5.00
CA ALA A 294 -7.26 -16.45 5.49
C ALA A 294 -8.78 -16.65 5.66
N ALA A 295 -9.43 -17.32 4.72
CA ALA A 295 -10.85 -17.61 4.77
C ALA A 295 -11.19 -18.64 5.85
N ASP A 296 -10.37 -19.68 6.04
CA ASP A 296 -10.52 -20.66 7.13
C ASP A 296 -10.44 -19.98 8.50
N LEU A 297 -9.40 -19.17 8.74
CA LEU A 297 -9.23 -18.48 10.00
C LEU A 297 -10.40 -17.53 10.29
N ARG A 298 -10.79 -16.71 9.29
CA ARG A 298 -11.91 -15.76 9.43
C ARG A 298 -13.21 -16.45 9.81
N TRP A 299 -13.45 -17.64 9.23
CA TRP A 299 -14.67 -18.40 9.50
C TRP A 299 -14.61 -19.19 10.82
N ARG A 300 -13.49 -19.84 11.09
CA ARG A 300 -13.32 -20.73 12.25
C ARG A 300 -13.14 -19.96 13.57
N ASP A 301 -12.43 -18.87 13.51
CA ASP A 301 -12.06 -18.04 14.66
C ASP A 301 -12.03 -16.55 14.27
N PRO A 302 -13.21 -15.91 14.15
CA PRO A 302 -13.30 -14.50 13.76
C PRO A 302 -12.56 -13.56 14.74
N ASP A 303 -12.63 -13.86 16.03
CA ASP A 303 -11.97 -13.05 17.07
C ASP A 303 -10.45 -13.20 16.99
N GLY A 304 -9.94 -14.41 16.81
CA GLY A 304 -8.51 -14.68 16.56
C GLY A 304 -8.01 -14.02 15.28
N PHE A 305 -8.81 -14.01 14.21
CA PHE A 305 -8.51 -13.31 12.97
C PHE A 305 -8.36 -11.79 13.21
N ALA A 306 -9.32 -11.18 13.91
CA ALA A 306 -9.29 -9.77 14.24
C ALA A 306 -8.08 -9.42 15.14
N ALA A 307 -7.81 -10.23 16.16
CA ALA A 307 -6.68 -10.06 17.07
C ALA A 307 -5.32 -10.18 16.34
N LEU A 308 -5.17 -11.17 15.45
CA LEU A 308 -3.96 -11.34 14.65
C LEU A 308 -3.72 -10.12 13.76
N ARG A 309 -4.73 -9.68 13.02
CA ARG A 309 -4.62 -8.50 12.15
C ARG A 309 -4.27 -7.24 12.91
N ARG A 310 -4.87 -7.01 14.09
CA ARG A 310 -4.54 -5.87 14.94
C ARG A 310 -3.06 -5.88 15.34
N ARG A 311 -2.54 -7.00 15.86
CA ARG A 311 -1.14 -7.14 16.24
C ARG A 311 -0.19 -6.94 15.06
N MET A 312 -0.53 -7.47 13.88
CA MET A 312 0.25 -7.27 12.65
C MET A 312 0.25 -5.80 12.23
N TYR A 313 -0.92 -5.14 12.31
CA TYR A 313 -1.03 -3.72 11.99
C TYR A 313 -0.18 -2.85 12.91
N GLU A 314 -0.24 -3.09 14.22
CA GLU A 314 0.56 -2.37 15.23
C GLU A 314 2.07 -2.52 14.95
N TYR A 315 2.52 -3.74 14.65
CA TYR A 315 3.91 -4.00 14.29
C TYR A 315 4.32 -3.29 13.00
N LEU A 316 3.52 -3.39 11.95
CA LEU A 316 3.83 -2.79 10.65
C LEU A 316 3.76 -1.25 10.70
N LEU A 317 2.83 -0.69 11.46
CA LEU A 317 2.77 0.76 11.70
C LEU A 317 4.02 1.25 12.45
N GLY A 318 4.51 0.49 13.44
CA GLY A 318 5.78 0.75 14.09
C GLY A 318 6.94 0.77 13.09
N ARG A 319 6.97 -0.19 12.14
CA ARG A 319 7.96 -0.21 11.06
C ARG A 319 7.88 1.01 10.13
N VAL A 320 6.68 1.50 9.82
CA VAL A 320 6.50 2.74 9.03
C VAL A 320 7.05 3.94 9.78
N ARG A 321 6.81 4.05 11.09
CA ARG A 321 7.31 5.15 11.92
C ARG A 321 8.84 5.20 12.00
N GLU A 322 9.48 4.04 12.06
CA GLU A 322 10.94 3.91 12.20
C GLU A 322 11.67 3.84 10.85
N ALA A 323 10.94 3.81 9.74
CA ALA A 323 11.50 3.59 8.42
C ALA A 323 12.39 4.75 7.95
N SER A 324 13.58 4.44 7.49
CA SER A 324 14.40 5.35 6.70
C SER A 324 13.76 5.62 5.32
N ALA A 325 14.26 6.62 4.59
CA ALA A 325 13.75 6.94 3.25
C ALA A 325 13.69 5.72 2.32
N ALA A 326 14.73 4.88 2.33
CA ALA A 326 14.79 3.67 1.49
C ALA A 326 13.88 2.53 1.97
N GLN A 327 13.47 2.53 3.25
CA GLN A 327 12.63 1.50 3.84
C GLN A 327 11.14 1.86 3.87
N MET A 328 10.81 3.13 3.62
CA MET A 328 9.44 3.65 3.73
C MET A 328 8.47 2.93 2.78
N LEU A 329 8.83 2.83 1.51
CA LEU A 329 7.98 2.22 0.49
C LEU A 329 7.66 0.74 0.82
N PRO A 330 8.65 -0.13 1.09
CA PRO A 330 8.38 -1.51 1.52
C PRO A 330 7.55 -1.61 2.81
N ALA A 331 7.76 -0.71 3.77
CA ALA A 331 7.01 -0.71 5.02
C ALA A 331 5.53 -0.35 4.82
N LEU A 332 5.26 0.69 4.03
CA LEU A 332 3.89 1.10 3.67
C LEU A 332 3.17 0.03 2.86
N GLN A 333 3.87 -0.55 1.90
CA GLN A 333 3.34 -1.65 1.10
C GLN A 333 2.88 -2.82 1.98
N ALA A 334 3.73 -3.28 2.88
CA ALA A 334 3.37 -4.36 3.82
C ALA A 334 2.16 -3.99 4.70
N LEU A 335 2.07 -2.72 5.13
CA LEU A 335 0.95 -2.23 5.92
C LEU A 335 -0.36 -2.17 5.12
N VAL A 336 -0.32 -1.60 3.92
CA VAL A 336 -1.51 -1.48 3.04
C VAL A 336 -1.98 -2.85 2.56
N TYR A 337 -1.05 -3.79 2.32
CA TYR A 337 -1.38 -5.14 1.91
C TYR A 337 -2.28 -5.89 2.90
N LEU A 338 -2.20 -5.61 4.20
CA LEU A 338 -3.14 -6.16 5.17
C LEU A 338 -4.60 -5.85 4.81
N HIS A 339 -4.86 -4.79 4.07
CA HIS A 339 -6.19 -4.31 3.73
C HIS A 339 -6.65 -4.72 2.31
N ARG A 340 -5.85 -5.51 1.56
CA ARG A 340 -6.10 -5.86 0.16
C ARG A 340 -7.48 -6.47 -0.11
N THR A 341 -8.05 -7.17 0.86
CA THR A 341 -9.36 -7.83 0.75
C THR A 341 -10.51 -6.99 1.31
N LEU A 342 -10.25 -5.75 1.77
CA LEU A 342 -11.24 -4.91 2.42
C LEU A 342 -11.82 -3.87 1.45
N GLY A 343 -13.12 -3.96 1.19
CA GLY A 343 -13.98 -2.94 0.62
C GLY A 343 -13.46 -2.26 -0.66
N HIS A 344 -13.37 -0.93 -0.61
CA HIS A 344 -13.06 -0.08 -1.76
C HIS A 344 -11.57 -0.07 -2.18
N LEU A 345 -10.66 -0.54 -1.32
CA LEU A 345 -9.23 -0.61 -1.64
C LEU A 345 -8.94 -1.56 -2.81
N GLY A 346 -9.74 -2.61 -2.98
CA GLY A 346 -9.60 -3.54 -4.09
C GLY A 346 -9.78 -2.93 -5.49
N LYS A 347 -10.41 -1.73 -5.59
CA LYS A 347 -10.58 -1.01 -6.85
C LYS A 347 -9.47 0.01 -7.12
N ALA A 348 -8.81 0.48 -6.07
CA ALA A 348 -7.78 1.52 -6.14
C ALA A 348 -6.38 0.95 -6.38
N PHE A 349 -6.17 -0.34 -6.14
CA PHE A 349 -4.88 -1.00 -6.25
C PHE A 349 -4.91 -2.18 -7.23
N GLU A 350 -3.81 -2.37 -7.94
CA GLU A 350 -3.55 -3.54 -8.81
C GLU A 350 -2.64 -4.51 -8.05
N TRP A 351 -3.23 -5.58 -7.49
CA TRP A 351 -2.49 -6.50 -6.62
C TRP A 351 -1.72 -7.60 -7.37
N ASP A 352 -2.08 -7.86 -8.64
CA ASP A 352 -1.50 -8.95 -9.45
C ASP A 352 -0.21 -8.56 -10.17
N SER A 353 0.15 -7.28 -10.19
CA SER A 353 1.29 -6.74 -10.94
C SER A 353 2.54 -6.48 -10.08
N TYR A 354 2.64 -7.14 -8.94
CA TYR A 354 3.70 -6.96 -7.97
C TYR A 354 5.10 -7.26 -8.55
N GLY A 355 6.06 -6.36 -8.27
CA GLY A 355 7.45 -6.52 -8.75
C GLY A 355 7.68 -6.27 -10.24
N GLN A 356 6.64 -5.93 -11.02
CA GLN A 356 6.80 -5.63 -12.45
C GLN A 356 7.45 -4.27 -12.70
N VAL A 357 7.39 -3.38 -11.72
CA VAL A 357 7.89 -2.01 -11.80
C VAL A 357 8.71 -1.70 -10.54
N ARG A 358 9.81 -0.96 -10.70
CA ARG A 358 10.65 -0.45 -9.61
C ARG A 358 10.74 1.07 -9.65
N GLU A 359 10.73 1.69 -8.48
CA GLU A 359 10.92 3.13 -8.32
C GLU A 359 12.40 3.49 -8.25
N LEU A 360 12.79 4.56 -8.94
CA LEU A 360 14.13 5.13 -8.89
C LEU A 360 14.04 6.67 -8.91
N PRO A 361 15.00 7.39 -8.29
CA PRO A 361 15.12 8.83 -8.47
C PRO A 361 15.27 9.18 -9.95
N CYS A 362 14.66 10.28 -10.39
CA CYS A 362 14.87 10.81 -11.73
C CYS A 362 16.30 11.34 -11.85
N THR A 363 17.01 10.94 -12.89
CA THR A 363 18.36 11.42 -13.19
C THR A 363 18.34 12.38 -14.37
N PRO A 364 19.38 13.22 -14.59
CA PRO A 364 19.43 14.10 -15.76
C PRO A 364 19.30 13.36 -17.11
N ALA A 365 19.70 12.09 -17.16
CA ALA A 365 19.53 11.25 -18.36
C ALA A 365 18.06 10.88 -18.63
N ASP A 366 17.21 10.89 -17.60
CA ASP A 366 15.82 10.51 -17.67
C ASP A 366 14.89 11.68 -18.03
N GLU A 367 15.31 12.92 -17.78
CA GLU A 367 14.50 14.13 -17.92
C GLU A 367 13.84 14.25 -19.30
N LYS A 368 14.61 13.97 -20.36
CA LYS A 368 14.06 14.01 -21.73
C LYS A 368 12.88 13.06 -21.86
N ARG A 369 13.02 11.83 -21.36
CA ARG A 369 11.95 10.82 -21.46
C ARG A 369 10.75 11.18 -20.59
N VAL A 370 10.97 11.76 -19.42
CA VAL A 370 9.89 12.28 -18.55
C VAL A 370 9.06 13.32 -19.29
N VAL A 371 9.70 14.31 -19.92
CA VAL A 371 8.99 15.35 -20.69
C VAL A 371 8.26 14.78 -21.92
N GLU A 372 8.87 13.80 -22.62
CA GLU A 372 8.21 13.08 -23.72
C GLU A 372 6.94 12.36 -23.25
N LEU A 373 7.00 11.66 -22.11
CA LEU A 373 5.83 10.97 -21.53
C LEU A 373 4.68 11.93 -21.23
N VAL A 374 4.97 13.12 -20.69
CA VAL A 374 3.95 14.15 -20.48
C VAL A 374 3.39 14.64 -21.80
N HIS A 375 4.25 14.92 -22.74
CA HIS A 375 3.83 15.39 -24.08
C HIS A 375 2.91 14.38 -24.79
N GLU A 376 3.25 13.11 -24.71
CA GLU A 376 2.45 12.00 -25.28
C GLU A 376 1.08 11.85 -24.60
N THR A 377 0.98 12.16 -23.30
CA THR A 377 -0.19 11.86 -22.49
C THR A 377 -1.08 13.08 -22.19
N GLU A 378 -0.45 14.25 -21.92
CA GLU A 378 -1.12 15.46 -21.46
C GLU A 378 -0.91 16.66 -22.41
N GLY A 379 -0.10 16.51 -23.45
CA GLY A 379 0.14 17.56 -24.44
C GLY A 379 1.30 18.51 -24.12
N PRO A 380 1.56 19.48 -25.01
CA PRO A 380 2.75 20.33 -24.97
C PRO A 380 2.75 21.32 -23.79
N GLU A 381 1.60 21.84 -23.37
CA GLU A 381 1.49 22.77 -22.25
C GLU A 381 1.87 22.12 -20.92
N SER A 382 1.36 20.93 -20.64
CA SER A 382 1.74 20.15 -19.46
C SER A 382 3.22 19.75 -19.53
N ALA A 383 3.73 19.40 -20.71
CA ALA A 383 5.15 19.07 -20.89
C ALA A 383 6.08 20.26 -20.61
N ALA A 384 5.66 21.47 -20.96
CA ALA A 384 6.41 22.70 -20.62
C ALA A 384 6.44 22.94 -19.10
N LEU A 385 5.31 22.67 -18.39
CA LEU A 385 5.26 22.73 -16.94
C LEU A 385 6.12 21.64 -16.27
N ALA A 386 6.12 20.43 -16.80
CA ALA A 386 6.97 19.37 -16.29
C ALA A 386 8.47 19.73 -16.44
N ARG A 387 8.87 20.33 -17.58
CA ARG A 387 10.22 20.83 -17.78
C ARG A 387 10.56 21.92 -16.77
N LEU A 388 9.68 22.89 -16.57
CA LEU A 388 9.88 23.95 -15.59
C LEU A 388 10.12 23.42 -14.17
N TRP A 389 9.34 22.43 -13.75
CA TRP A 389 9.48 21.83 -12.43
C TRP A 389 10.71 20.92 -12.30
N LEU A 390 11.10 20.22 -13.37
CA LEU A 390 12.37 19.49 -13.43
C LEU A 390 13.57 20.43 -13.23
N ASP A 391 13.52 21.63 -13.82
CA ASP A 391 14.58 22.63 -13.66
C ASP A 391 14.60 23.26 -12.26
N ARG A 392 13.43 23.37 -11.57
CA ARG A 392 13.30 23.98 -10.24
C ARG A 392 13.48 23.00 -9.09
N GLN A 393 12.87 21.81 -9.20
CA GLN A 393 12.84 20.77 -8.16
C GLN A 393 13.07 19.39 -8.78
N PRO A 394 14.25 19.07 -9.32
CA PRO A 394 14.52 17.77 -9.93
C PRO A 394 14.34 16.61 -8.93
N GLU A 395 14.62 16.82 -7.65
CA GLU A 395 14.44 15.84 -6.57
C GLU A 395 12.98 15.47 -6.29
N ALA A 396 12.03 16.28 -6.74
CA ALA A 396 10.59 15.97 -6.64
C ALA A 396 10.15 14.85 -7.58
N PHE A 397 10.98 14.54 -8.61
CA PHE A 397 10.64 13.59 -9.65
C PHE A 397 11.23 12.20 -9.38
N VAL A 398 10.39 11.19 -9.58
CA VAL A 398 10.79 9.79 -9.59
C VAL A 398 10.29 9.10 -10.84
N VAL A 399 11.07 8.14 -11.32
CA VAL A 399 10.74 7.32 -12.48
C VAL A 399 10.42 5.89 -12.06
N TYR A 400 9.48 5.29 -12.75
CA TYR A 400 9.09 3.90 -12.56
C TYR A 400 9.55 3.11 -13.79
N ARG A 401 10.48 2.16 -13.55
CA ARG A 401 11.07 1.34 -14.63
C ARG A 401 10.49 -0.06 -14.60
N SER A 402 10.22 -0.59 -15.78
CA SER A 402 9.90 -2.01 -15.96
C SER A 402 11.03 -2.90 -15.45
N THR A 403 10.73 -3.87 -14.60
CA THR A 403 11.75 -4.81 -14.10
C THR A 403 12.33 -5.70 -15.21
N GLY A 404 11.52 -5.99 -16.24
CA GLY A 404 11.95 -6.86 -17.34
C GLY A 404 12.82 -6.19 -18.41
N THR A 405 12.55 -4.90 -18.73
CA THR A 405 13.21 -4.19 -19.85
C THR A 405 14.05 -2.99 -19.42
N ASP A 406 13.92 -2.57 -18.17
CA ASP A 406 14.53 -1.34 -17.62
C ASP A 406 14.04 -0.02 -18.24
N ASP A 407 13.01 -0.09 -19.09
CA ASP A 407 12.41 1.10 -19.70
C ASP A 407 11.63 1.93 -18.66
N ILE A 408 11.64 3.26 -18.80
CA ILE A 408 10.77 4.14 -18.01
C ILE A 408 9.35 4.01 -18.55
N VAL A 409 8.48 3.41 -17.74
CA VAL A 409 7.06 3.17 -18.08
C VAL A 409 6.13 4.23 -17.47
N ALA A 410 6.57 4.91 -16.43
CA ALA A 410 5.80 5.95 -15.74
C ALA A 410 6.73 6.87 -14.94
N PHE A 411 6.22 7.99 -14.48
CA PHE A 411 6.85 8.84 -13.48
C PHE A 411 5.81 9.54 -12.60
N SER A 412 6.26 10.07 -11.47
CA SER A 412 5.47 10.96 -10.62
C SER A 412 6.31 12.14 -10.13
N ALA A 413 5.64 13.23 -9.74
CA ALA A 413 6.28 14.37 -9.12
C ALA A 413 5.50 14.81 -7.87
N TRP A 414 6.24 14.92 -6.76
CA TRP A 414 5.78 15.42 -5.48
C TRP A 414 6.47 16.74 -5.19
N LEU A 415 5.81 17.86 -5.55
CA LEU A 415 6.34 19.21 -5.35
C LEU A 415 6.18 19.62 -3.88
N GLN A 416 7.24 20.17 -3.30
CA GLN A 416 7.22 20.82 -1.99
C GLN A 416 7.36 22.31 -2.18
N LEU A 417 6.30 23.07 -1.90
CA LEU A 417 6.21 24.47 -2.26
C LEU A 417 6.47 25.37 -1.05
N ALA A 418 7.40 26.29 -1.19
CA ALA A 418 7.52 27.45 -0.33
C ALA A 418 6.35 28.42 -0.60
N GLU A 419 6.19 29.43 0.26
CA GLU A 419 5.08 30.37 0.17
C GLU A 419 5.00 31.02 -1.22
N TRP A 420 3.87 30.83 -1.90
CA TRP A 420 3.53 31.34 -3.25
C TRP A 420 4.40 30.83 -4.40
N GLU A 421 5.27 29.86 -4.18
CA GLU A 421 6.10 29.31 -5.25
C GLU A 421 5.25 28.68 -6.35
N GLY A 422 5.53 29.06 -7.60
CA GLY A 422 4.89 28.50 -8.81
C GLY A 422 3.47 29.00 -9.09
N GLU A 423 2.90 29.89 -8.27
CA GLU A 423 1.55 30.42 -8.45
C GLU A 423 1.38 31.17 -9.79
N ASP A 424 2.43 31.84 -10.24
CA ASP A 424 2.42 32.65 -11.45
C ASP A 424 2.59 31.86 -12.77
N VAL A 425 2.99 30.58 -12.67
CA VAL A 425 3.39 29.80 -13.85
C VAL A 425 2.60 28.49 -14.05
N ASP A 426 2.10 27.87 -12.97
CA ASP A 426 1.36 26.61 -13.03
C ASP A 426 -0.07 26.80 -12.52
N PRO A 427 -1.08 26.71 -13.41
CA PRO A 427 -2.49 26.89 -13.03
C PRO A 427 -2.98 25.93 -11.93
N VAL A 428 -2.41 24.73 -11.87
CA VAL A 428 -2.76 23.73 -10.84
C VAL A 428 -2.20 24.14 -9.49
N VAL A 429 -0.95 24.63 -9.45
CA VAL A 429 -0.32 25.18 -8.24
C VAL A 429 -1.02 26.45 -7.80
N ALA A 430 -1.41 27.32 -8.75
CA ALA A 430 -2.20 28.53 -8.44
C ALA A 430 -3.55 28.18 -7.78
N ALA A 431 -4.23 27.12 -8.25
CA ALA A 431 -5.47 26.64 -7.65
C ALA A 431 -5.25 26.10 -6.22
N ALA A 432 -4.15 25.39 -5.98
CA ALA A 432 -3.78 24.93 -4.64
C ALA A 432 -3.56 26.13 -3.69
N TRP A 433 -2.80 27.15 -4.11
CA TRP A 433 -2.58 28.36 -3.33
C TRP A 433 -3.88 29.16 -3.06
N ALA A 434 -4.75 29.23 -4.05
CA ALA A 434 -6.06 29.88 -3.87
C ALA A 434 -6.88 29.18 -2.79
N HIS A 435 -6.87 27.82 -2.75
CA HIS A 435 -7.52 27.06 -1.70
C HIS A 435 -6.90 27.31 -0.31
N VAL A 436 -5.57 27.29 -0.19
CA VAL A 436 -4.87 27.57 1.07
C VAL A 436 -5.22 28.95 1.63
N ARG A 437 -5.27 29.99 0.77
CA ARG A 437 -5.66 31.34 1.19
C ARG A 437 -7.06 31.45 1.75
N THR A 438 -7.99 30.68 1.18
CA THR A 438 -9.41 30.79 1.54
C THR A 438 -9.82 29.85 2.66
N ALA A 439 -9.19 28.68 2.77
CA ALA A 439 -9.47 27.69 3.80
C ALA A 439 -8.70 28.01 5.10
N GLU A 440 -7.43 27.66 5.15
CA GLU A 440 -6.57 27.86 6.34
C GLU A 440 -5.16 28.26 5.87
N PRO A 441 -4.77 29.54 5.95
CA PRO A 441 -3.45 30.04 5.54
C PRO A 441 -2.29 29.34 6.26
N LEU A 442 -1.11 29.38 5.64
CA LEU A 442 0.11 28.83 6.22
C LEU A 442 0.59 29.64 7.43
N ARG A 443 1.16 28.93 8.38
CA ARG A 443 1.97 29.51 9.45
C ARG A 443 3.43 29.56 9.05
N ALA A 444 4.22 30.43 9.68
CA ALA A 444 5.65 30.53 9.39
C ALA A 444 6.34 29.16 9.58
N GLY A 445 7.06 28.73 8.56
CA GLY A 445 7.77 27.45 8.50
C GLY A 445 6.93 26.26 8.06
N GLU A 446 5.64 26.43 7.80
CA GLU A 446 4.79 25.39 7.19
C GLU A 446 4.94 25.38 5.67
N ARG A 447 4.67 24.22 5.06
CA ARG A 447 4.75 24.01 3.62
C ARG A 447 3.47 23.42 3.03
N VAL A 448 3.36 23.59 1.73
CA VAL A 448 2.35 22.92 0.88
C VAL A 448 3.05 21.88 0.03
N ALA A 449 2.42 20.72 -0.14
CA ALA A 449 2.88 19.74 -1.10
C ALA A 449 1.81 19.44 -2.15
N VAL A 450 2.26 19.24 -3.39
CA VAL A 450 1.36 18.93 -4.52
C VAL A 450 1.88 17.69 -5.25
N ALA A 451 1.10 16.62 -5.21
CA ALA A 451 1.30 15.46 -6.08
C ALA A 451 0.86 15.85 -7.50
N ARG A 452 1.76 16.54 -8.23
CA ARG A 452 1.43 17.30 -9.43
C ARG A 452 1.31 16.44 -10.68
N PHE A 453 2.20 15.46 -10.84
CA PHE A 453 2.24 14.60 -12.00
C PHE A 453 2.16 13.12 -11.59
N HIS A 454 1.33 12.36 -12.28
CA HIS A 454 1.21 10.92 -12.22
C HIS A 454 0.97 10.43 -13.63
N VAL A 455 2.04 10.19 -14.40
CA VAL A 455 1.96 9.92 -15.83
C VAL A 455 2.40 8.50 -16.11
N ASN A 456 1.47 7.72 -16.67
CA ASN A 456 1.68 6.38 -17.20
C ASN A 456 0.93 6.28 -18.54
N PRO A 457 1.59 6.32 -19.70
CA PRO A 457 0.92 6.34 -21.00
C PRO A 457 -0.04 5.19 -21.26
N GLN A 458 0.22 4.02 -20.67
CA GLN A 458 -0.62 2.83 -20.88
C GLN A 458 -1.90 2.83 -20.05
N ALA A 459 -1.84 3.35 -18.83
CA ALA A 459 -2.95 3.33 -17.89
C ALA A 459 -3.35 4.73 -17.41
N TYR A 460 -2.56 5.73 -17.75
CA TYR A 460 -2.61 7.10 -17.23
C TYR A 460 -2.75 7.09 -15.71
N GLN A 461 -3.78 7.70 -15.15
CA GLN A 461 -4.04 7.72 -13.71
C GLN A 461 -4.98 6.58 -13.25
N ARG A 462 -4.99 5.43 -13.93
CA ARG A 462 -5.77 4.25 -13.53
C ARG A 462 -4.92 3.30 -12.67
N PRO A 463 -5.56 2.41 -11.90
CA PRO A 463 -4.86 1.38 -11.14
C PRO A 463 -3.89 0.60 -12.02
N SER A 464 -2.64 0.52 -11.56
CA SER A 464 -1.53 -0.15 -12.26
C SER A 464 -0.40 -0.37 -11.26
N ALA A 465 0.59 -1.20 -11.61
CA ALA A 465 1.79 -1.39 -10.78
C ALA A 465 2.48 -0.06 -10.42
N ALA A 466 2.61 0.85 -11.38
CA ALA A 466 3.20 2.18 -11.15
C ALA A 466 2.32 3.04 -10.23
N MET A 467 0.99 3.02 -10.44
CA MET A 467 0.07 3.81 -9.61
C MET A 467 0.03 3.35 -8.16
N ASN A 468 0.23 2.06 -7.89
CA ASN A 468 0.40 1.57 -6.53
C ASN A 468 1.60 2.23 -5.85
N LEU A 469 2.76 2.24 -6.53
CA LEU A 469 3.98 2.86 -6.00
C LEU A 469 3.80 4.37 -5.79
N VAL A 470 3.12 5.06 -6.72
CA VAL A 470 2.77 6.49 -6.57
C VAL A 470 1.96 6.71 -5.29
N GLN A 471 0.90 5.94 -5.05
CA GLN A 471 0.07 6.09 -3.86
C GLN A 471 0.87 5.86 -2.58
N TRP A 472 1.71 4.80 -2.52
CA TRP A 472 2.55 4.55 -1.34
C TRP A 472 3.61 5.62 -1.14
N ARG A 473 4.18 6.17 -2.23
CA ARG A 473 5.09 7.30 -2.13
C ARG A 473 4.41 8.54 -1.56
N VAL A 474 3.24 8.91 -2.08
CA VAL A 474 2.47 10.07 -1.57
C VAL A 474 2.20 9.93 -0.06
N ILE A 475 1.74 8.76 0.39
CA ILE A 475 1.54 8.49 1.81
C ILE A 475 2.87 8.58 2.58
N GLY A 476 3.95 8.04 2.04
CA GLY A 476 5.28 8.08 2.65
C GLY A 476 5.82 9.49 2.82
N GLU A 477 5.66 10.34 1.81
CA GLU A 477 6.07 11.75 1.87
C GLU A 477 5.24 12.53 2.90
N ILE A 478 3.94 12.28 2.97
CA ILE A 478 3.06 12.87 3.99
C ILE A 478 3.49 12.45 5.41
N VAL A 479 3.76 11.16 5.62
CA VAL A 479 4.14 10.64 6.95
C VAL A 479 5.50 11.17 7.42
N ARG A 480 6.41 11.48 6.49
CA ARG A 480 7.77 11.95 6.79
C ARG A 480 7.89 13.47 6.94
N SER A 481 6.88 14.22 6.56
CA SER A 481 6.92 15.68 6.54
C SER A 481 6.34 16.24 7.83
N ASP A 482 7.20 16.69 8.73
CA ASP A 482 6.79 17.29 10.02
C ASP A 482 6.23 18.72 9.86
N ASP A 483 6.59 19.41 8.77
CA ASP A 483 6.22 20.81 8.48
C ASP A 483 5.11 20.93 7.42
N LEU A 484 4.49 19.82 7.02
CA LEU A 484 3.45 19.80 6.01
C LEU A 484 2.11 20.28 6.58
N ALA A 485 1.65 21.44 6.13
CA ALA A 485 0.32 21.93 6.46
C ALA A 485 -0.75 21.35 5.53
N TRP A 486 -0.53 21.48 4.22
CA TRP A 486 -1.45 21.05 3.21
C TRP A 486 -0.82 20.08 2.22
N SER A 487 -1.54 19.03 1.85
CA SER A 487 -1.22 18.25 0.67
C SER A 487 -2.35 18.28 -0.34
N PHE A 488 -1.98 18.31 -1.61
CA PHE A 488 -2.91 18.23 -2.75
C PHE A 488 -2.57 17.02 -3.60
N VAL A 489 -3.58 16.22 -3.91
CA VAL A 489 -3.50 15.16 -4.92
C VAL A 489 -4.23 15.63 -6.16
N VAL A 490 -3.54 15.63 -7.30
CA VAL A 490 -4.03 16.15 -8.57
C VAL A 490 -4.43 14.97 -9.46
N MET A 491 -5.71 14.90 -9.80
CA MET A 491 -6.25 13.86 -10.66
C MET A 491 -6.94 14.49 -11.87
N ARG A 492 -7.06 13.72 -12.94
CA ARG A 492 -7.91 14.10 -14.07
C ARG A 492 -9.35 14.24 -13.60
N ASP A 493 -10.03 15.28 -14.08
CA ASP A 493 -11.44 15.53 -13.75
C ASP A 493 -12.38 14.60 -14.53
N ASP A 494 -12.41 13.32 -14.14
CA ASP A 494 -13.26 12.28 -14.72
C ASP A 494 -14.05 11.47 -13.66
N GLY A 495 -13.94 11.85 -12.39
CA GLY A 495 -14.68 11.29 -11.27
C GLY A 495 -14.22 9.88 -10.80
N PHE A 496 -13.22 9.27 -11.43
CA PHE A 496 -12.80 7.91 -11.08
C PHE A 496 -12.28 7.77 -9.64
N TRP A 497 -11.51 8.76 -9.19
CA TRP A 497 -10.85 8.74 -7.88
C TRP A 497 -11.66 9.37 -6.76
N ASP A 498 -12.81 10.01 -7.06
CA ASP A 498 -13.57 10.81 -6.08
C ASP A 498 -13.93 10.01 -4.83
N ASP A 499 -14.63 8.89 -4.98
CA ASP A 499 -15.07 8.05 -3.86
C ASP A 499 -13.89 7.53 -3.00
N TYR A 500 -12.77 7.18 -3.63
CA TYR A 500 -11.58 6.69 -2.92
C TYR A 500 -10.87 7.80 -2.15
N LEU A 501 -10.65 8.96 -2.77
CA LEU A 501 -9.94 10.09 -2.16
C LEU A 501 -10.78 10.73 -1.06
N GLU A 502 -12.09 10.92 -1.27
CA GLU A 502 -13.00 11.43 -0.24
C GLU A 502 -13.05 10.51 1.00
N ARG A 503 -13.11 9.19 0.81
CA ARG A 503 -13.01 8.23 1.91
C ARG A 503 -11.66 8.25 2.63
N SER A 504 -10.63 8.73 1.94
CA SER A 504 -9.29 8.96 2.48
C SER A 504 -9.13 10.35 3.11
N ASP A 505 -10.23 11.10 3.33
CA ASP A 505 -10.26 12.50 3.81
C ASP A 505 -9.53 13.49 2.92
N MET A 506 -9.23 13.12 1.69
CA MET A 506 -8.76 14.04 0.67
C MET A 506 -9.99 14.67 0.02
N LEU A 507 -10.34 15.88 0.43
CA LEU A 507 -11.58 16.52 0.00
C LEU A 507 -11.39 17.31 -1.30
N PRO A 508 -12.34 17.26 -2.25
CA PRO A 508 -12.23 18.02 -3.47
C PRO A 508 -12.27 19.53 -3.20
N THR A 509 -11.44 20.29 -3.89
CA THR A 509 -11.48 21.75 -3.87
C THR A 509 -12.51 22.29 -4.87
N ASP A 510 -12.93 23.54 -4.70
CA ASP A 510 -13.86 24.20 -5.64
C ASP A 510 -13.20 24.55 -7.00
N ALA A 511 -11.86 24.47 -7.10
CA ALA A 511 -11.11 24.85 -8.28
C ALA A 511 -10.91 23.66 -9.22
N GLY A 512 -11.27 23.84 -10.50
CA GLY A 512 -11.00 22.92 -11.59
C GLY A 512 -10.02 23.53 -12.60
N PRO A 513 -8.71 23.57 -12.33
CA PRO A 513 -7.72 24.15 -13.24
C PRO A 513 -7.63 23.34 -14.54
N VAL A 514 -7.33 24.04 -15.63
CA VAL A 514 -7.17 23.47 -16.97
C VAL A 514 -5.78 23.81 -17.48
N VAL A 515 -5.08 22.83 -18.05
CA VAL A 515 -3.81 23.00 -18.75
C VAL A 515 -3.93 22.40 -20.14
N GLY A 516 -3.80 23.21 -21.18
CA GLY A 516 -4.15 22.78 -22.54
C GLY A 516 -5.61 22.31 -22.60
N ASP A 517 -5.81 21.08 -23.08
CA ASP A 517 -7.13 20.45 -23.18
C ASP A 517 -7.48 19.57 -21.97
N HIS A 518 -6.64 19.57 -20.90
CA HIS A 518 -6.80 18.70 -19.74
C HIS A 518 -7.35 19.45 -18.54
N GLY A 519 -8.54 19.03 -18.06
CA GLY A 519 -9.10 19.46 -16.79
C GLY A 519 -8.59 18.60 -15.64
N TYR A 520 -8.27 19.25 -14.54
CA TYR A 520 -7.79 18.59 -13.31
C TYR A 520 -8.73 18.88 -12.15
N ARG A 521 -8.80 17.92 -11.25
CA ARG A 521 -9.46 18.04 -9.95
C ARG A 521 -8.42 17.90 -8.85
N LEU A 522 -8.44 18.82 -7.89
CA LEU A 522 -7.57 18.83 -6.75
C LEU A 522 -8.30 18.30 -5.53
N PHE A 523 -7.65 17.40 -4.82
CA PHE A 523 -8.11 16.88 -3.53
C PHE A 523 -7.14 17.31 -2.45
N ALA A 524 -7.64 17.96 -1.41
CA ALA A 524 -6.85 18.62 -0.38
C ALA A 524 -7.07 17.98 1.00
N HIS A 525 -6.00 17.99 1.83
CA HIS A 525 -6.08 17.66 3.26
C HIS A 525 -5.21 18.62 4.08
N ASP A 526 -5.76 19.07 5.22
CA ASP A 526 -5.04 19.86 6.23
C ASP A 526 -4.48 18.94 7.34
N TRP A 527 -3.18 18.72 7.34
CA TRP A 527 -2.49 17.80 8.26
C TRP A 527 -2.24 18.38 9.65
N ARG A 528 -2.45 19.68 9.86
CA ARG A 528 -2.18 20.36 11.13
C ARG A 528 -3.12 19.94 12.25
N THR A 529 -4.38 19.69 11.90
CA THR A 529 -5.40 19.27 12.86
C THR A 529 -5.42 17.77 13.12
N ARG A 530 -4.87 16.99 12.19
CA ARG A 530 -4.81 15.53 12.27
C ARG A 530 -3.50 15.02 11.68
N PRO A 531 -2.47 14.77 12.50
CA PRO A 531 -1.19 14.23 12.03
C PRO A 531 -1.35 12.92 11.26
N ALA A 532 -0.50 12.69 10.24
CA ALA A 532 -0.61 11.58 9.30
C ALA A 532 -0.71 10.19 9.97
N LEU A 533 0.04 9.95 11.04
CA LEU A 533 -0.01 8.67 11.76
C LEU A 533 -1.35 8.48 12.50
N ALA A 534 -1.92 9.53 13.11
CA ALA A 534 -3.22 9.47 13.75
C ALA A 534 -4.33 9.20 12.72
N TRP A 535 -4.23 9.86 11.55
CA TRP A 535 -5.10 9.62 10.41
C TRP A 535 -5.02 8.15 9.94
N MET A 536 -3.83 7.57 9.80
CA MET A 536 -3.66 6.16 9.41
C MET A 536 -4.35 5.21 10.39
N VAL A 537 -4.20 5.43 11.70
CA VAL A 537 -4.88 4.61 12.74
C VAL A 537 -6.40 4.71 12.63
N GLU A 538 -6.93 5.90 12.44
CA GLU A 538 -8.37 6.12 12.31
C GLU A 538 -8.93 5.47 11.05
N LYS A 539 -8.23 5.60 9.90
CA LYS A 539 -8.62 4.94 8.65
C LYS A 539 -8.59 3.41 8.76
N ASN A 540 -7.59 2.85 9.45
CA ASN A 540 -7.57 1.41 9.73
C ASN A 540 -8.79 0.97 10.55
N LYS A 541 -9.16 1.71 11.60
CA LYS A 541 -10.36 1.41 12.39
C LYS A 541 -11.63 1.44 11.54
N ALA A 542 -11.79 2.46 10.72
CA ALA A 542 -12.93 2.61 9.83
C ALA A 542 -13.03 1.46 8.79
N LEU A 543 -11.88 1.06 8.21
CA LEU A 543 -11.80 -0.06 7.26
C LEU A 543 -12.20 -1.39 7.91
N LEU A 544 -11.73 -1.67 9.12
CA LEU A 544 -12.03 -2.90 9.85
C LEU A 544 -13.51 -2.92 10.27
N ALA A 545 -14.04 -1.82 10.78
CA ALA A 545 -15.46 -1.69 11.14
C ALA A 545 -16.38 -1.89 9.91
N GLY A 546 -16.03 -1.30 8.76
CA GLY A 546 -16.75 -1.48 7.50
C GLY A 546 -16.75 -2.91 6.99
N ALA A 547 -15.78 -3.72 7.40
CA ALA A 547 -15.68 -5.15 7.09
C ALA A 547 -16.37 -6.05 8.15
N GLY A 548 -17.06 -5.47 9.13
CA GLY A 548 -17.73 -6.19 10.23
C GLY A 548 -16.74 -6.77 11.26
N ILE A 549 -15.49 -6.29 11.28
CA ILE A 549 -14.47 -6.70 12.25
C ILE A 549 -14.54 -5.74 13.43
N ASP A 550 -15.01 -6.21 14.58
CA ASP A 550 -15.03 -5.41 15.81
C ASP A 550 -13.61 -5.16 16.32
N VAL A 551 -13.23 -3.89 16.34
CA VAL A 551 -11.88 -3.46 16.76
C VAL A 551 -11.77 -3.27 18.27
N GLY A 552 -12.81 -3.62 19.06
CA GLY A 552 -12.90 -3.51 20.53
C GLY A 552 -12.00 -2.41 21.12
N ALA A 553 -12.58 -1.45 21.82
CA ALA A 553 -11.92 -0.42 22.66
C ALA A 553 -10.49 0.04 22.24
N GLY A 554 -10.32 0.40 20.96
CA GLY A 554 -9.08 1.00 20.47
C GLY A 554 -8.83 2.46 20.95
N ALA A 555 -9.56 2.91 21.96
CA ALA A 555 -9.28 4.14 22.70
C ALA A 555 -7.88 4.11 23.35
N GLN A 556 -7.41 2.95 23.77
CA GLN A 556 -6.07 2.78 24.38
C GLN A 556 -4.90 2.94 23.38
N LEU A 557 -5.13 2.76 22.06
CA LEU A 557 -4.07 2.96 21.06
C LEU A 557 -3.79 4.45 20.81
N VAL A 558 -4.83 5.30 20.87
CA VAL A 558 -4.66 6.75 20.76
C VAL A 558 -4.04 7.32 22.04
N ASP A 559 -4.43 6.81 23.20
CA ASP A 559 -3.84 7.19 24.49
C ASP A 559 -2.40 6.67 24.64
N ALA A 560 -2.12 5.42 24.24
CA ALA A 560 -0.76 4.88 24.22
C ALA A 560 0.15 5.55 23.17
N MET A 561 -0.40 6.09 22.09
CA MET A 561 0.37 6.88 21.12
C MET A 561 0.61 8.31 21.57
N GLY A 562 -0.23 8.85 22.47
CA GLY A 562 0.01 10.12 23.15
C GLY A 562 1.08 10.01 24.23
N GLU A 563 1.26 8.83 24.85
CA GLU A 563 2.31 8.55 25.85
C GLU A 563 3.64 8.06 25.25
N LEU A 564 3.65 7.59 23.99
CA LEU A 564 4.86 7.20 23.25
C LEU A 564 5.43 8.36 22.44
N ALA A 565 5.60 9.53 23.08
CA ALA A 565 6.58 10.49 22.64
C ALA A 565 7.98 9.83 22.72
N PRO A 566 8.90 10.11 21.79
CA PRO A 566 10.13 9.35 21.62
C PRO A 566 10.99 9.40 22.89
N SER A 567 11.03 8.29 23.63
CA SER A 567 12.04 8.05 24.64
C SER A 567 13.30 7.55 23.95
N GLY A 568 14.21 8.48 23.65
CA GLY A 568 15.63 8.28 23.68
C GLY A 568 16.29 7.24 22.79
N SER A 569 16.87 7.66 21.68
CA SER A 569 18.21 7.24 21.30
C SER A 569 18.97 8.47 20.77
N GLY A 570 20.10 8.75 21.37
CA GLY A 570 21.07 9.82 21.28
C GLY A 570 21.19 10.60 19.96
N GLY A 571 20.29 11.52 19.74
CA GLY A 571 20.43 12.66 18.87
C GLY A 571 19.93 13.86 19.66
N THR A 572 20.64 14.97 19.61
CA THR A 572 20.21 16.24 20.18
C THR A 572 18.72 16.47 19.94
N PRO A 573 17.91 16.85 20.96
CA PRO A 573 16.52 17.15 20.76
C PRO A 573 16.42 18.27 19.72
N ARG A 574 15.89 17.99 18.54
CA ARG A 574 15.27 19.00 17.71
C ARG A 574 14.04 19.43 18.50
N GLU A 575 13.97 20.70 18.82
CA GLU A 575 12.82 21.37 19.38
C GLU A 575 11.63 21.21 18.41
N GLY A 576 10.95 20.09 18.46
CA GLY A 576 9.62 19.88 17.91
C GLY A 576 8.65 20.31 18.97
N THR A 577 8.17 21.52 18.86
CA THR A 577 7.22 22.14 19.77
C THR A 577 5.88 21.43 19.68
N ASP A 578 5.45 20.90 20.81
CA ASP A 578 4.18 20.17 21.01
C ASP A 578 3.00 21.18 21.10
N TYR A 579 2.71 21.86 19.95
CA TYR A 579 1.61 22.81 19.88
C TYR A 579 0.29 22.13 19.53
N VAL A 580 -0.79 22.61 20.15
CA VAL A 580 -2.14 22.34 19.67
C VAL A 580 -2.42 23.25 18.47
N VAL A 581 -2.61 22.68 17.31
CA VAL A 581 -3.01 23.39 16.09
C VAL A 581 -4.54 23.45 16.02
N LEU A 582 -5.08 24.67 15.93
CA LEU A 582 -6.51 24.93 15.82
C LEU A 582 -6.83 25.46 14.43
N SER A 583 -7.92 24.99 13.82
CA SER A 583 -8.50 25.63 12.65
C SER A 583 -8.98 27.04 12.99
N ARG A 584 -9.13 27.90 11.99
CA ARG A 584 -9.62 29.27 12.23
C ARG A 584 -10.92 29.30 13.02
N ARG A 585 -11.85 28.41 12.73
CA ARG A 585 -13.14 28.30 13.43
C ARG A 585 -12.99 27.88 14.88
N GLU A 586 -12.13 26.90 15.16
CA GLU A 586 -11.82 26.44 16.51
C GLU A 586 -11.09 27.53 17.30
N PHE A 587 -10.13 28.20 16.66
CA PHE A 587 -9.40 29.32 17.22
C PHE A 587 -10.32 30.48 17.62
N ASP A 588 -11.22 30.92 16.73
CA ASP A 588 -12.21 31.95 17.02
C ASP A 588 -13.15 31.55 18.17
N THR A 589 -13.45 30.27 18.31
CA THR A 589 -14.24 29.75 19.44
C THR A 589 -13.43 29.78 20.72
N ALA A 590 -12.19 29.28 20.70
CA ALA A 590 -11.27 29.27 21.83
C ALA A 590 -10.96 30.71 22.31
N VAL A 591 -10.80 31.68 21.42
CA VAL A 591 -10.63 33.11 21.78
C VAL A 591 -11.87 33.64 22.52
N ARG A 592 -13.08 33.33 22.04
CA ARG A 592 -14.32 33.76 22.71
C ARG A 592 -14.45 33.17 24.12
N ASP A 593 -14.09 31.92 24.29
CA ASP A 593 -14.15 31.24 25.57
C ASP A 593 -13.03 31.71 26.50
N ALA A 594 -11.81 31.96 25.97
CA ALA A 594 -10.71 32.56 26.73
C ALA A 594 -11.03 33.97 27.21
N LEU A 595 -11.67 34.82 26.39
CA LEU A 595 -12.14 36.15 26.82
C LEU A 595 -13.18 36.08 27.94
N ARG A 596 -14.07 35.09 27.92
CA ARG A 596 -15.04 34.86 29.03
C ARG A 596 -14.33 34.42 30.31
N ALA A 597 -13.29 33.61 30.16
CA ALA A 597 -12.49 33.06 31.25
C ALA A 597 -11.32 33.96 31.67
N LEU A 598 -11.20 35.19 31.13
CA LEU A 598 -10.04 36.07 31.27
C LEU A 598 -9.52 36.22 32.71
N TRP A 599 -10.40 36.20 33.69
CA TRP A 599 -10.07 36.35 35.10
C TRP A 599 -10.14 35.04 35.91
N TRP A 600 -10.26 33.90 35.24
CA TRP A 600 -10.34 32.58 35.85
C TRP A 600 -9.14 31.71 35.42
N PRO A 601 -8.02 31.76 36.22
CA PRO A 601 -6.76 31.13 35.80
C PRO A 601 -6.88 29.64 35.42
N ASN A 602 -7.71 28.89 36.18
CA ASN A 602 -7.90 27.44 35.93
C ASN A 602 -8.65 27.18 34.61
N GLU A 603 -9.61 28.01 34.26
CA GLU A 603 -10.35 27.90 32.99
C GLU A 603 -9.49 28.34 31.79
N LEU A 604 -8.65 29.40 31.99
CA LEU A 604 -7.67 29.81 30.98
C LEU A 604 -6.61 28.74 30.73
N ALA A 605 -6.11 28.09 31.78
CA ALA A 605 -5.15 27.00 31.64
C ALA A 605 -5.71 25.79 30.88
N ALA A 606 -7.03 25.54 31.02
CA ALA A 606 -7.72 24.47 30.29
C ALA A 606 -8.10 24.85 28.85
N ASN A 607 -7.99 26.13 28.47
CA ASN A 607 -8.34 26.59 27.13
C ASN A 607 -7.29 26.11 26.11
N PRO A 608 -7.71 25.58 24.92
CA PRO A 608 -6.79 25.10 23.90
C PRO A 608 -5.70 26.11 23.49
N LEU A 609 -5.99 27.41 23.51
CA LEU A 609 -5.02 28.46 23.18
C LEU A 609 -3.79 28.46 24.10
N SER A 610 -3.88 27.97 25.34
CA SER A 610 -2.74 27.87 26.26
C SER A 610 -1.61 26.98 25.74
N ARG A 611 -1.95 26.05 24.83
CA ARG A 611 -1.03 25.14 24.15
C ARG A 611 -0.85 25.47 22.67
N SER A 612 -1.39 26.59 22.19
CA SER A 612 -1.16 27.04 20.81
C SER A 612 0.24 27.63 20.63
N ARG A 613 0.68 27.80 19.38
CA ARG A 613 1.96 28.42 19.06
C ARG A 613 2.10 29.81 19.66
N LEU A 614 1.02 30.57 19.63
CA LEU A 614 0.91 31.92 20.19
C LEU A 614 1.38 32.04 21.64
N VAL A 615 1.12 31.00 22.46
CA VAL A 615 1.42 30.99 23.89
C VAL A 615 2.65 30.13 24.18
N ALA A 616 2.69 28.91 23.71
CA ALA A 616 3.70 27.92 24.09
C ALA A 616 5.10 28.25 23.49
N ALA A 617 5.17 28.81 22.27
CA ALA A 617 6.43 29.17 21.65
C ALA A 617 7.22 30.25 22.37
N HIS A 618 6.53 31.12 23.08
CA HIS A 618 7.14 32.32 23.68
C HIS A 618 7.15 32.33 25.22
N GLY A 619 6.63 31.27 25.85
CA GLY A 619 6.54 31.18 27.31
C GLY A 619 5.68 32.26 27.94
N GLN A 620 4.80 32.89 27.17
CA GLN A 620 3.88 33.95 27.67
C GLN A 620 2.67 33.30 28.33
N SER A 621 2.02 33.99 29.24
CA SER A 621 0.71 33.52 29.74
C SER A 621 -0.41 33.85 28.74
N LEU A 622 -1.39 32.97 28.58
CA LEU A 622 -2.56 33.26 27.73
C LEU A 622 -3.27 34.53 28.17
N HIS A 623 -3.28 34.82 29.47
CA HIS A 623 -3.81 36.08 30.03
C HIS A 623 -3.12 37.32 29.48
N ASP A 624 -1.78 37.35 29.47
CA ASP A 624 -1.00 38.48 28.99
C ASP A 624 -1.14 38.68 27.48
N VAL A 625 -1.18 37.56 26.73
CA VAL A 625 -1.41 37.55 25.28
C VAL A 625 -2.79 38.13 24.93
N LEU A 626 -3.85 37.74 25.67
CA LEU A 626 -5.19 38.32 25.48
C LEU A 626 -5.26 39.80 25.81
N LEU A 627 -4.64 40.23 26.88
CA LEU A 627 -4.57 41.65 27.23
C LEU A 627 -3.81 42.45 26.17
N GLY A 628 -2.66 41.96 25.71
CA GLY A 628 -1.92 42.56 24.62
C GLY A 628 -2.74 42.72 23.33
N ALA A 629 -3.51 41.69 22.95
CA ALA A 629 -4.37 41.78 21.79
C ALA A 629 -5.52 42.78 21.96
N ILE A 630 -6.08 42.89 23.17
CA ILE A 630 -7.10 43.89 23.49
C ILE A 630 -6.52 45.30 23.39
N ASP A 631 -5.30 45.53 23.91
CA ASP A 631 -4.65 46.81 23.89
C ASP A 631 -4.25 47.24 22.48
N THR A 632 -3.90 46.29 21.60
CA THR A 632 -3.63 46.58 20.18
C THR A 632 -4.85 47.19 19.48
N VAL A 633 -6.07 46.79 19.87
CA VAL A 633 -7.31 47.35 19.33
C VAL A 633 -7.47 48.84 19.71
N LEU A 634 -6.90 49.28 20.83
CA LEU A 634 -6.94 50.68 21.25
C LEU A 634 -6.13 51.61 20.30
N ALA A 635 -5.01 51.14 19.81
CA ALA A 635 -4.12 51.90 18.91
C ALA A 635 -4.72 52.15 17.51
N GLU A 636 -5.77 51.43 17.14
CA GLU A 636 -6.41 51.53 15.83
C GLU A 636 -7.30 52.78 15.71
N ARG A 637 -7.45 53.28 14.48
CA ARG A 637 -8.36 54.39 14.19
C ARG A 637 -9.81 54.05 14.58
N GLY A 638 -10.36 54.75 15.58
CA GLY A 638 -11.70 54.46 16.14
C GLY A 638 -11.75 53.22 17.04
N GLY A 639 -10.58 52.73 17.51
CA GLY A 639 -10.45 51.58 18.40
C GLY A 639 -10.93 51.82 19.82
N GLU A 640 -10.91 53.08 20.30
CA GLU A 640 -11.27 53.44 21.65
C GLU A 640 -12.65 52.93 22.12
N LYS A 641 -13.65 53.03 21.24
CA LYS A 641 -14.99 52.50 21.54
C LYS A 641 -15.02 50.97 21.60
N ARG A 642 -14.32 50.31 20.72
CA ARG A 642 -14.22 48.85 20.68
C ARG A 642 -13.46 48.34 21.90
N HIS A 643 -12.33 48.92 22.20
CA HIS A 643 -11.50 48.63 23.38
C HIS A 643 -12.33 48.76 24.65
N ARG A 644 -13.02 49.90 24.85
CA ARG A 644 -13.84 50.15 26.01
C ARG A 644 -14.99 49.12 26.17
N VAL A 645 -15.60 48.72 25.07
CA VAL A 645 -16.66 47.71 25.09
C VAL A 645 -16.10 46.36 25.51
N VAL A 646 -14.97 45.87 24.94
CA VAL A 646 -14.36 44.58 25.27
C VAL A 646 -13.90 44.58 26.74
N THR A 647 -13.13 45.58 27.15
CA THR A 647 -12.58 45.66 28.52
C THR A 647 -13.69 45.73 29.60
N THR A 648 -14.78 46.47 29.32
CA THR A 648 -15.92 46.55 30.27
C THR A 648 -16.74 45.26 30.29
N THR A 649 -16.92 44.60 29.16
CA THR A 649 -17.70 43.38 29.06
C THR A 649 -17.03 42.19 29.76
N TYR A 650 -15.71 42.06 29.55
CA TYR A 650 -14.94 40.96 30.13
C TYR A 650 -14.20 41.35 31.43
N SER A 651 -14.62 42.44 32.11
CA SER A 651 -14.11 42.78 33.41
C SER A 651 -14.68 41.87 34.51
N LYS A 652 -13.94 41.71 35.64
CA LYS A 652 -14.33 40.89 36.81
C LYS A 652 -15.72 41.17 37.38
N ALA A 653 -16.30 42.32 37.06
CA ALA A 653 -17.50 42.83 37.73
C ALA A 653 -18.68 43.08 36.75
N ALA A 654 -18.70 42.53 35.55
CA ALA A 654 -19.78 42.79 34.61
C ALA A 654 -20.99 41.81 34.83
N PRO A 655 -22.12 42.28 35.37
CA PRO A 655 -23.21 41.38 35.74
C PRO A 655 -24.03 40.88 34.53
N THR A 656 -24.33 41.72 33.53
CA THR A 656 -25.04 41.38 32.29
C THR A 656 -24.62 42.29 31.13
N GLN A 657 -24.84 41.87 29.90
CA GLN A 657 -24.56 42.68 28.68
C GLN A 657 -25.43 43.95 28.64
N GLU A 658 -26.66 43.90 29.11
CA GLU A 658 -27.55 45.06 29.20
C GLU A 658 -27.03 46.08 30.21
N ALA A 659 -26.52 45.61 31.35
CA ALA A 659 -25.90 46.50 32.35
C ALA A 659 -24.65 47.16 31.83
N VAL A 660 -23.81 46.47 31.07
CA VAL A 660 -22.63 47.03 30.39
C VAL A 660 -23.04 48.07 29.34
N ALA A 661 -24.05 47.77 28.51
CA ALA A 661 -24.53 48.73 27.49
C ALA A 661 -25.03 50.05 28.17
N ARG A 662 -25.79 49.94 29.27
CA ARG A 662 -26.24 51.13 30.07
C ARG A 662 -25.05 51.88 30.65
N ARG A 663 -24.09 51.17 31.22
CA ARG A 663 -22.86 51.78 31.80
C ARG A 663 -22.04 52.55 30.76
N LEU A 664 -22.06 52.07 29.54
CA LEU A 664 -21.34 52.70 28.39
C LEU A 664 -22.19 53.80 27.69
N GLY A 665 -23.43 54.02 28.11
CA GLY A 665 -24.32 54.99 27.47
C GLY A 665 -24.74 54.63 26.05
N MET A 666 -24.83 53.33 25.74
CA MET A 666 -25.13 52.83 24.38
C MET A 666 -26.47 52.11 24.36
N SER A 667 -27.19 52.16 23.19
CA SER A 667 -28.27 51.23 22.96
C SER A 667 -27.75 49.80 22.89
N PHE A 668 -28.58 48.81 23.34
CA PHE A 668 -28.15 47.41 23.38
C PHE A 668 -27.74 46.88 21.99
N SER A 669 -28.43 47.29 20.93
CA SER A 669 -28.08 46.92 19.55
C SER A 669 -26.75 47.49 19.10
N THR A 670 -26.46 48.74 19.43
CA THR A 670 -25.17 49.41 19.15
C THR A 670 -24.02 48.75 19.94
N TYR A 671 -24.27 48.44 21.23
CA TYR A 671 -23.34 47.71 22.07
C TYR A 671 -22.99 46.33 21.47
N ARG A 672 -24.01 45.52 21.11
CA ARG A 672 -23.78 44.20 20.53
C ARG A 672 -22.95 44.28 19.22
N ARG A 673 -23.26 45.23 18.35
CA ARG A 673 -22.50 45.45 17.12
C ARG A 673 -21.02 45.77 17.40
N HIS A 674 -20.78 46.65 18.39
CA HIS A 674 -19.39 46.96 18.75
C HIS A 674 -18.67 45.83 19.45
N LEU A 675 -19.35 45.07 20.30
CA LEU A 675 -18.79 43.89 20.94
C LEU A 675 -18.39 42.81 19.91
N THR A 676 -19.29 42.49 19.00
CA THR A 676 -19.00 41.52 17.93
C THR A 676 -17.81 41.94 17.09
N ALA A 677 -17.78 43.21 16.68
CA ALA A 677 -16.66 43.74 15.89
C ALA A 677 -15.35 43.78 16.68
N ALA A 678 -15.40 44.06 17.99
CA ALA A 678 -14.23 44.09 18.85
C ALA A 678 -13.67 42.68 19.11
N VAL A 679 -14.53 41.70 19.41
CA VAL A 679 -14.12 40.30 19.62
C VAL A 679 -13.53 39.72 18.32
N LYS A 680 -14.19 39.99 17.18
CA LYS A 680 -13.62 39.60 15.89
C LYS A 680 -12.24 40.19 15.67
N ARG A 681 -12.05 41.47 15.98
CA ARG A 681 -10.74 42.15 15.78
C ARG A 681 -9.66 41.57 16.70
N VAL A 682 -9.97 41.30 17.96
CA VAL A 682 -9.07 40.62 18.91
C VAL A 682 -8.69 39.24 18.33
N SER A 683 -9.65 38.50 17.84
CA SER A 683 -9.42 37.19 17.21
C SER A 683 -8.52 37.31 15.96
N ASP A 684 -8.75 38.32 15.12
CA ASP A 684 -7.93 38.54 13.91
C ASP A 684 -6.47 38.94 14.25
N VAL A 685 -6.27 39.75 15.31
CA VAL A 685 -4.92 40.10 15.80
C VAL A 685 -4.21 38.86 16.32
N LEU A 686 -4.85 38.10 17.20
CA LEU A 686 -4.29 36.87 17.75
C LEU A 686 -3.98 35.86 16.66
N TRP A 687 -4.87 35.74 15.67
CA TRP A 687 -4.68 34.85 14.54
C TRP A 687 -3.48 35.23 13.66
N SER A 688 -3.26 36.52 13.43
CA SER A 688 -2.09 36.95 12.69
C SER A 688 -0.75 36.60 13.39
N HIS A 689 -0.73 36.68 14.72
CA HIS A 689 0.44 36.27 15.51
C HIS A 689 0.59 34.75 15.58
N GLU A 690 -0.51 33.99 15.63
CA GLU A 690 -0.48 32.51 15.52
C GLU A 690 0.12 32.07 14.17
N LEU A 691 -0.23 32.76 13.07
CA LEU A 691 0.30 32.46 11.73
C LEU A 691 1.76 32.89 11.58
N SER A 692 2.13 34.13 11.98
CA SER A 692 3.49 34.65 11.83
C SER A 692 4.50 34.01 12.80
N GLY A 693 4.02 33.52 13.94
CA GLY A 693 4.87 33.02 15.01
C GLY A 693 5.60 34.16 15.76
N GLU A 694 5.21 35.40 15.58
CA GLU A 694 5.79 36.55 16.32
C GLU A 694 5.16 36.66 17.70
N PRO A 695 5.97 36.99 18.75
CA PRO A 695 5.42 37.18 20.08
C PRO A 695 4.47 38.41 20.15
N MET A 696 3.41 38.30 20.95
CA MET A 696 2.57 39.46 21.25
C MET A 696 3.32 40.40 22.17
N VAL A 697 3.68 41.59 21.68
CA VAL A 697 4.32 42.62 22.48
C VAL A 697 3.23 43.47 23.16
N PRO A 698 3.15 43.54 24.52
CA PRO A 698 2.22 44.43 25.20
C PRO A 698 2.52 45.88 24.86
N ALA A 699 1.50 46.61 24.40
CA ALA A 699 1.63 48.05 24.18
C ALA A 699 1.92 48.75 25.53
N GLY A 700 3.19 49.12 25.79
CA GLY A 700 3.56 49.87 27.00
C GLY A 700 4.91 49.57 27.63
N ARG A 701 5.74 48.74 27.04
CA ARG A 701 7.17 48.70 27.40
C ARG A 701 7.98 49.41 26.31
N ASP A 702 8.24 50.71 26.52
CA ASP A 702 9.32 51.40 25.83
C ASP A 702 10.62 50.60 26.06
N VAL A 703 11.12 49.97 25.01
CA VAL A 703 12.47 49.45 25.00
C VAL A 703 13.40 50.68 24.86
N THR A 704 13.83 51.24 26.00
CA THR A 704 14.98 52.14 26.01
C THR A 704 16.16 51.35 25.47
N PRO A 705 16.83 51.81 24.39
CA PRO A 705 18.02 51.15 23.90
C PRO A 705 19.13 51.32 24.96
N ASP A 706 19.53 50.20 25.54
CA ASP A 706 20.61 50.12 26.52
C ASP A 706 21.93 50.48 25.86
N GLN A 707 22.69 51.21 26.62
CA GLN A 707 23.88 51.96 26.33
C GLN A 707 24.96 51.17 25.58
N ARG A 708 25.49 51.80 24.56
CA ARG A 708 26.71 51.43 23.87
C ARG A 708 27.86 51.23 24.85
N ASP A 709 28.52 50.11 24.81
CA ASP A 709 29.84 49.87 25.40
C ASP A 709 30.86 50.91 24.93
N GLY A 710 31.40 51.62 25.89
CA GLY A 710 32.57 52.48 25.70
C GLY A 710 33.86 51.66 25.57
N PRO A 711 34.90 52.17 24.94
CA PRO A 711 36.12 51.40 24.69
C PRO A 711 36.89 51.12 26.00
N PRO A 712 37.65 50.03 26.08
CA PRO A 712 38.39 49.63 27.28
C PRO A 712 39.54 50.55 27.52
N LEU A 713 39.66 51.07 28.76
CA LEU A 713 40.83 51.84 29.29
C LEU A 713 42.00 50.86 29.47
N ASP A 714 43.14 51.29 28.95
CA ASP A 714 44.49 50.74 29.09
C ASP A 714 44.86 50.49 30.57
N ALA A 715 45.34 49.28 30.88
CA ALA A 715 45.97 48.94 32.13
C ALA A 715 47.50 49.15 32.01
N PRO A 716 48.19 49.72 32.99
CA PRO A 716 49.63 49.87 32.97
C PRO A 716 50.31 48.53 33.38
N GLY A 717 51.37 48.18 32.66
CA GLY A 717 52.20 47.01 32.93
C GLY A 717 53.05 47.19 34.20
N PRO A 718 53.40 46.06 34.82
CA PRO A 718 54.33 46.08 35.98
C PRO A 718 55.81 46.10 35.56
N GLY A 719 56.57 46.73 36.36
CA GLY A 719 58.03 46.66 36.33
C GLY A 719 58.58 45.36 36.90
#